data_1e376f8399577990da66f0c7536a7d42
#
_entry.id   1e376f8399577990da66f0c7536a7d42
#
_cell.length_a   1.000
_cell.length_b   1.000
_cell.length_c   1.000
_cell.angle_alpha   90.00
_cell.angle_beta   90.00
_cell.angle_gamma   90.00
#
_symmetry.space_group_name_H-M   'P 1'
#
loop_
_entity.id
_entity.type
_entity.pdbx_description
1 polymer ?
#
loop_
_entity_poly.entity_id
_entity_poly.type
_entity_poly.pdbx_seq_one_letter_code
_entity_poly.pdbx_strand_id
1 'polypeptide(L)'
;MATFASSKFPLRSRSASVQHEDTTPAAERAEFTLIAAGFLVVFTYVFLANAWIGDDAYITFRVVDNFLNGYGLTFNPDERVQAYTHPLWMLVLSAAYAVTSDLFYTTLAVSYVFCALALATVFRSLSSLWRGALFLGLLLSSKAFVDYTSSGLEYPLSFFLLCIFYCRFLAASRPASVSPPALMGFGALASLAFLNRSDSILLYAAPLAYLAWIAWPAYGWRLARYFAIAFSPVALWLLFSYVYYGFPFPNTYYAKVATGIPRSLQLRQGVAYIANSINFDPFTLGLIGLTAVVAVRLRRLPEVAAAASALLYVLYTISVGGDFMSGRFFAMPLLVCAIVLVRIIPRREVGAALGAALVAYNVIAPLAPVKTRANYPDGAWAWRLQNGIKDERGHYHQITNVLFYAPFRALPDHLWYREGISFRNSAEKVSVQGSIGFFGFTAGPAKYVIDRNALSDPLLARLPVSESLYFEFYAGHFFRELPNGYLESRRERRNLLVDPLLHDYYDKLMNVTAGPVFSSARFGDIWDLNFGRYRRIHELVTAQRPVAVSVPADNERFSTDVGVRNTRGDGALIASGAREGYLQMGPNIPLKAGRFKASWVGTTQAGVGEALGQVEAWTDGERLVARRPVFYGEFSSGDKVLAELTFELEEPTTNLEYRFFVQKGVKLVLERINLESTN
;
A
#
# COMPACT_ATOMS: atom_id res chain seq x y z
N MET A 1 22.29 -49.62 69.16
CA MET A 1 20.89 -50.07 69.32
C MET A 1 20.05 -49.29 68.38
N ALA A 2 19.52 -49.82 67.53
CA ALA A 2 18.60 -50.66 66.89
C ALA A 2 18.71 -50.50 65.33
N THR A 3 18.97 -51.59 64.72
CA THR A 3 18.90 -51.89 63.30
C THR A 3 17.42 -51.90 62.84
N PHE A 4 17.15 -51.29 61.70
CA PHE A 4 15.94 -51.63 60.92
C PHE A 4 16.30 -52.02 59.50
N ALA A 5 15.80 -53.14 59.08
CA ALA A 5 16.14 -53.93 57.91
C ALA A 5 15.53 -53.29 56.62
N SER A 6 16.32 -53.32 55.54
CA SER A 6 15.86 -53.05 54.17
C SER A 6 15.07 -54.20 53.60
N SER A 7 13.84 -54.00 53.20
CA SER A 7 13.10 -54.87 52.30
C SER A 7 13.17 -54.32 50.87
N LYS A 8 13.91 -55.02 50.01
CA LYS A 8 13.93 -54.81 48.55
C LYS A 8 12.65 -55.41 47.93
N PHE A 9 11.85 -54.51 47.32
CA PHE A 9 10.84 -54.93 46.36
C PHE A 9 11.38 -54.74 44.94
N PRO A 10 11.28 -55.72 44.05
CA PRO A 10 11.71 -55.52 42.65
C PRO A 10 10.60 -54.87 41.84
N LEU A 11 10.83 -53.60 41.41
CA LEU A 11 10.02 -52.95 40.41
C LEU A 11 10.34 -53.53 39.02
N ARG A 12 9.47 -54.42 38.54
CA ARG A 12 9.41 -54.79 37.12
C ARG A 12 8.96 -53.59 36.31
N SER A 13 9.89 -53.02 35.56
CA SER A 13 9.58 -52.05 34.48
C SER A 13 8.92 -52.80 33.30
N ARG A 14 7.61 -52.72 33.19
CA ARG A 14 6.93 -52.97 31.92
C ARG A 14 6.91 -51.64 31.16
N SER A 15 7.84 -51.46 30.25
CA SER A 15 7.74 -50.48 29.16
C SER A 15 6.68 -51.00 28.18
N ALA A 16 5.43 -50.61 28.41
CA ALA A 16 4.41 -50.68 27.36
C ALA A 16 4.62 -49.44 26.48
N SER A 17 5.28 -49.63 25.34
CA SER A 17 5.22 -48.73 24.22
C SER A 17 3.77 -48.69 23.71
N VAL A 18 2.99 -47.73 24.21
CA VAL A 18 1.71 -47.40 23.58
C VAL A 18 2.05 -46.70 22.28
N GLN A 19 2.18 -47.46 21.20
CA GLN A 19 1.96 -46.96 19.86
C GLN A 19 0.49 -46.55 19.81
N HIS A 20 0.21 -45.24 19.98
CA HIS A 20 -1.02 -44.66 19.51
C HIS A 20 -0.93 -44.66 17.97
N GLU A 21 -1.31 -45.75 17.34
CA GLU A 21 -1.83 -45.70 15.98
C GLU A 21 -3.07 -44.82 16.02
N ASP A 22 -2.97 -43.66 15.37
CA ASP A 22 -4.11 -42.77 15.05
C ASP A 22 -5.02 -43.50 14.03
N THR A 23 -5.72 -44.51 14.46
CA THR A 23 -6.78 -45.18 13.71
C THR A 23 -8.09 -44.41 13.93
N THR A 24 -8.20 -43.18 13.43
CA THR A 24 -9.51 -42.60 13.15
C THR A 24 -10.21 -43.52 12.14
N PRO A 25 -11.46 -43.98 12.42
CA PRO A 25 -12.18 -44.86 11.50
C PRO A 25 -12.23 -44.26 10.09
N ALA A 26 -12.13 -45.06 9.06
CA ALA A 26 -12.13 -44.61 7.66
C ALA A 26 -13.36 -43.74 7.33
N ALA A 27 -14.50 -44.00 7.97
CA ALA A 27 -15.72 -43.23 7.88
C ALA A 27 -15.56 -41.79 8.39
N GLU A 28 -14.90 -41.55 9.53
CA GLU A 28 -14.67 -40.21 10.09
C GLU A 28 -13.69 -39.42 9.22
N ARG A 29 -12.69 -40.06 8.63
CA ARG A 29 -11.78 -39.43 7.68
C ARG A 29 -12.49 -39.02 6.38
N ALA A 30 -13.40 -39.87 5.89
CA ALA A 30 -14.21 -39.58 4.69
C ALA A 30 -15.17 -38.39 4.95
N GLU A 31 -15.84 -38.37 6.10
CA GLU A 31 -16.72 -37.28 6.50
C GLU A 31 -15.95 -35.95 6.63
N PHE A 32 -14.79 -35.97 7.30
CA PHE A 32 -13.94 -34.77 7.39
C PHE A 32 -13.51 -34.26 6.02
N THR A 33 -13.12 -35.17 5.11
CA THR A 33 -12.71 -34.83 3.75
C THR A 33 -13.87 -34.24 2.95
N LEU A 34 -15.05 -34.79 3.05
CA LEU A 34 -16.25 -34.34 2.34
C LEU A 34 -16.65 -32.91 2.80
N ILE A 35 -16.64 -32.65 4.10
CA ILE A 35 -16.98 -31.34 4.65
C ILE A 35 -15.90 -30.31 4.32
N ALA A 36 -14.61 -30.69 4.37
CA ALA A 36 -13.52 -29.81 3.93
C ALA A 36 -13.62 -29.45 2.43
N ALA A 37 -14.04 -30.41 1.59
CA ALA A 37 -14.36 -30.16 0.18
C ALA A 37 -15.54 -29.19 0.02
N GLY A 38 -16.58 -29.32 0.86
CA GLY A 38 -17.71 -28.38 0.89
C GLY A 38 -17.26 -26.96 1.23
N PHE A 39 -16.36 -26.79 2.20
CA PHE A 39 -15.77 -25.48 2.51
C PHE A 39 -14.97 -24.90 1.34
N LEU A 40 -14.25 -25.74 0.62
CA LEU A 40 -13.50 -25.30 -0.57
C LEU A 40 -14.45 -24.85 -1.69
N VAL A 41 -15.59 -25.53 -1.89
CA VAL A 41 -16.62 -25.12 -2.85
C VAL A 41 -17.18 -23.74 -2.49
N VAL A 42 -17.51 -23.50 -1.21
CA VAL A 42 -17.98 -22.18 -0.75
C VAL A 42 -16.92 -21.10 -0.99
N PHE A 43 -15.68 -21.40 -0.64
CA PHE A 43 -14.56 -20.47 -0.89
C PHE A 43 -14.40 -20.19 -2.40
N THR A 44 -14.42 -21.23 -3.23
CA THR A 44 -14.30 -21.11 -4.69
C THR A 44 -15.36 -20.18 -5.27
N TYR A 45 -16.61 -20.36 -4.84
CA TYR A 45 -17.70 -19.48 -5.27
C TYR A 45 -17.45 -18.02 -4.87
N VAL A 46 -17.10 -17.77 -3.60
CA VAL A 46 -16.83 -16.41 -3.11
C VAL A 46 -15.60 -15.81 -3.81
N PHE A 47 -14.55 -16.60 -4.03
CA PHE A 47 -13.37 -16.17 -4.78
C PHE A 47 -13.74 -15.72 -6.20
N LEU A 48 -14.41 -16.58 -6.98
CA LEU A 48 -14.78 -16.27 -8.37
C LEU A 48 -15.79 -15.12 -8.45
N ALA A 49 -16.75 -15.07 -7.53
CA ALA A 49 -17.75 -14.01 -7.47
C ALA A 49 -17.14 -12.63 -7.14
N ASN A 50 -16.01 -12.59 -6.44
CA ASN A 50 -15.32 -11.38 -6.06
C ASN A 50 -13.98 -11.17 -6.80
N ALA A 51 -13.62 -12.05 -7.74
CA ALA A 51 -12.37 -11.98 -8.48
C ALA A 51 -12.21 -10.66 -9.25
N TRP A 52 -11.04 -10.08 -9.18
CA TRP A 52 -10.66 -8.86 -9.89
C TRP A 52 -9.14 -8.78 -10.05
N ILE A 53 -8.67 -8.01 -11.02
CA ILE A 53 -7.25 -7.67 -11.19
C ILE A 53 -7.15 -6.16 -11.40
N GLY A 54 -6.29 -5.50 -10.61
CA GLY A 54 -6.05 -4.07 -10.71
C GLY A 54 -4.95 -3.69 -11.68
N ASP A 55 -4.88 -2.39 -12.00
CA ASP A 55 -3.84 -1.80 -12.85
C ASP A 55 -2.42 -2.09 -12.31
N ASP A 56 -2.21 -1.97 -10.99
CA ASP A 56 -0.90 -2.19 -10.35
C ASP A 56 -0.32 -3.59 -10.64
N ALA A 57 -1.15 -4.62 -10.79
CA ALA A 57 -0.69 -5.97 -11.13
C ALA A 57 0.01 -6.01 -12.49
N TYR A 58 -0.48 -5.21 -13.44
CA TYR A 58 0.06 -5.16 -14.80
C TYR A 58 1.43 -4.48 -14.88
N ILE A 59 1.84 -3.73 -13.87
CA ILE A 59 3.23 -3.26 -13.75
C ILE A 59 4.16 -4.47 -13.66
N THR A 60 3.82 -5.43 -12.79
CA THR A 60 4.57 -6.69 -12.66
C THR A 60 4.41 -7.58 -13.90
N PHE A 61 3.22 -7.64 -14.50
CA PHE A 61 2.98 -8.43 -15.71
C PHE A 61 3.86 -7.97 -16.87
N ARG A 62 4.06 -6.65 -17.04
CA ARG A 62 4.98 -6.12 -18.06
C ARG A 62 6.42 -6.57 -17.78
N VAL A 63 6.85 -6.60 -16.52
CA VAL A 63 8.20 -7.08 -16.17
C VAL A 63 8.33 -8.59 -16.43
N VAL A 64 7.31 -9.38 -16.09
CA VAL A 64 7.28 -10.83 -16.37
C VAL A 64 7.34 -11.11 -17.86
N ASP A 65 6.54 -10.41 -18.66
CA ASP A 65 6.54 -10.55 -20.12
C ASP A 65 7.89 -10.15 -20.73
N ASN A 66 8.45 -9.01 -20.32
CA ASN A 66 9.77 -8.58 -20.75
C ASN A 66 10.86 -9.58 -20.36
N PHE A 67 10.80 -10.14 -19.16
CA PHE A 67 11.78 -11.11 -18.69
C PHE A 67 11.80 -12.38 -19.54
N LEU A 68 10.64 -12.95 -19.83
CA LEU A 68 10.53 -14.19 -20.61
C LEU A 68 10.80 -13.97 -22.10
N ASN A 69 10.61 -12.75 -22.59
CA ASN A 69 10.95 -12.39 -23.98
C ASN A 69 12.39 -11.87 -24.13
N GLY A 70 13.25 -12.00 -23.11
CA GLY A 70 14.69 -11.69 -23.20
C GLY A 70 15.06 -10.21 -23.00
N TYR A 71 14.10 -9.35 -22.64
CA TYR A 71 14.37 -7.92 -22.36
C TYR A 71 14.88 -7.68 -20.93
N GLY A 72 15.01 -8.72 -20.12
CA GLY A 72 15.48 -8.65 -18.74
C GLY A 72 14.38 -8.31 -17.73
N LEU A 73 14.77 -8.19 -16.46
CA LEU A 73 13.86 -7.87 -15.34
C LEU A 73 13.56 -6.36 -15.30
N THR A 74 12.92 -5.83 -16.33
CA THR A 74 12.76 -4.40 -16.59
C THR A 74 11.31 -4.05 -16.93
N PHE A 75 10.87 -2.84 -16.54
CA PHE A 75 9.60 -2.30 -17.00
C PHE A 75 9.74 -1.65 -18.38
N ASN A 76 10.69 -0.74 -18.54
CA ASN A 76 11.14 -0.24 -19.84
C ASN A 76 12.43 -0.99 -20.23
N PRO A 77 12.51 -1.67 -21.38
CA PRO A 77 13.68 -2.48 -21.74
C PRO A 77 15.01 -1.73 -21.81
N ASP A 78 14.96 -0.42 -22.08
CA ASP A 78 16.16 0.42 -22.23
C ASP A 78 16.87 0.68 -20.89
N GLU A 79 16.28 0.29 -19.74
CA GLU A 79 16.83 0.58 -18.42
C GLU A 79 16.52 -0.50 -17.38
N ARG A 80 17.48 -0.79 -16.54
CA ARG A 80 17.33 -1.71 -15.41
C ARG A 80 16.78 -0.97 -14.20
N VAL A 81 15.47 -1.06 -14.00
CA VAL A 81 14.75 -0.47 -12.85
C VAL A 81 13.86 -1.52 -12.22
N GLN A 82 14.01 -1.73 -10.92
CA GLN A 82 13.15 -2.65 -10.18
C GLN A 82 11.80 -1.97 -9.90
N ALA A 83 10.85 -2.10 -10.82
CA ALA A 83 9.52 -1.51 -10.72
C ALA A 83 8.54 -2.31 -9.83
N TYR A 84 8.94 -3.47 -9.34
CA TYR A 84 8.14 -4.37 -8.50
C TYR A 84 8.77 -4.52 -7.10
N THR A 85 7.92 -4.72 -6.07
CA THR A 85 8.32 -4.83 -4.66
C THR A 85 8.36 -6.28 -4.16
N HIS A 86 7.93 -7.24 -4.98
CA HIS A 86 7.65 -8.62 -4.64
C HIS A 86 8.38 -9.61 -5.58
N PRO A 87 9.71 -9.71 -5.47
CA PRO A 87 10.49 -10.55 -6.37
C PRO A 87 10.06 -12.02 -6.37
N LEU A 88 9.66 -12.56 -5.22
CA LEU A 88 9.20 -13.96 -5.16
C LEU A 88 7.90 -14.17 -5.95
N TRP A 89 6.93 -13.26 -5.82
CA TRP A 89 5.68 -13.32 -6.60
C TRP A 89 5.94 -13.18 -8.10
N MET A 90 6.78 -12.23 -8.49
CA MET A 90 7.20 -12.03 -9.87
C MET A 90 7.80 -13.30 -10.46
N LEU A 91 8.71 -13.99 -9.74
CA LEU A 91 9.31 -15.26 -10.18
C LEU A 91 8.29 -16.39 -10.29
N VAL A 92 7.34 -16.48 -9.33
CA VAL A 92 6.26 -17.47 -9.39
C VAL A 92 5.38 -17.24 -10.61
N LEU A 93 4.99 -15.98 -10.88
CA LEU A 93 4.21 -15.65 -12.08
C LEU A 93 5.01 -15.91 -13.35
N SER A 94 6.30 -15.61 -13.39
CA SER A 94 7.16 -15.92 -14.55
C SER A 94 7.19 -17.41 -14.85
N ALA A 95 7.35 -18.26 -13.83
CA ALA A 95 7.36 -19.70 -14.01
C ALA A 95 6.00 -20.24 -14.50
N ALA A 96 4.90 -19.71 -13.99
CA ALA A 96 3.56 -20.11 -14.42
C ALA A 96 3.23 -19.60 -15.84
N TYR A 97 3.58 -18.36 -16.15
CA TYR A 97 3.36 -17.73 -17.45
C TYR A 97 4.18 -18.41 -18.57
N ALA A 98 5.38 -18.88 -18.28
CA ALA A 98 6.18 -19.66 -19.25
C ALA A 98 5.47 -20.90 -19.79
N VAL A 99 4.48 -21.42 -19.04
CA VAL A 99 3.69 -22.61 -19.43
C VAL A 99 2.36 -22.21 -20.10
N THR A 100 1.72 -21.13 -19.62
CA THR A 100 0.34 -20.79 -19.98
C THR A 100 0.23 -19.72 -21.07
N SER A 101 1.24 -18.85 -21.18
CA SER A 101 1.28 -17.71 -22.12
C SER A 101 0.12 -16.71 -21.97
N ASP A 102 -0.57 -16.71 -20.80
CA ASP A 102 -1.65 -15.79 -20.45
C ASP A 102 -1.47 -15.32 -19.00
N LEU A 103 -1.22 -14.05 -18.77
CA LEU A 103 -0.98 -13.52 -17.41
C LEU A 103 -2.26 -13.29 -16.61
N PHE A 104 -3.36 -12.96 -17.27
CA PHE A 104 -4.60 -12.64 -16.57
C PHE A 104 -5.19 -13.88 -15.87
N TYR A 105 -5.48 -14.92 -16.64
CA TYR A 105 -6.07 -16.16 -16.09
C TYR A 105 -5.07 -16.95 -15.26
N THR A 106 -3.79 -16.94 -15.63
CA THR A 106 -2.72 -17.57 -14.85
C THR A 106 -2.60 -16.97 -13.46
N THR A 107 -2.63 -15.64 -13.34
CA THR A 107 -2.54 -14.98 -12.04
C THR A 107 -3.74 -15.31 -11.16
N LEU A 108 -4.95 -15.36 -11.71
CA LEU A 108 -6.13 -15.79 -10.96
C LEU A 108 -6.03 -17.25 -10.50
N ALA A 109 -5.56 -18.15 -11.38
CA ALA A 109 -5.39 -19.56 -11.05
C ALA A 109 -4.32 -19.77 -9.97
N VAL A 110 -3.16 -19.12 -10.09
CA VAL A 110 -2.08 -19.16 -9.10
C VAL A 110 -2.53 -18.58 -7.76
N SER A 111 -3.28 -17.47 -7.80
CA SER A 111 -3.87 -16.85 -6.59
C SER A 111 -4.83 -17.80 -5.89
N TYR A 112 -5.73 -18.44 -6.65
CA TYR A 112 -6.66 -19.43 -6.12
C TYR A 112 -5.93 -20.61 -5.48
N VAL A 113 -4.91 -21.17 -6.15
CA VAL A 113 -4.13 -22.30 -5.65
C VAL A 113 -3.46 -21.95 -4.31
N PHE A 114 -2.80 -20.80 -4.19
CA PHE A 114 -2.17 -20.40 -2.92
C PHE A 114 -3.18 -20.14 -1.81
N CYS A 115 -4.32 -19.53 -2.11
CA CYS A 115 -5.41 -19.37 -1.14
C CYS A 115 -5.98 -20.72 -0.69
N ALA A 116 -6.21 -21.67 -1.61
CA ALA A 116 -6.67 -23.02 -1.29
C ALA A 116 -5.66 -23.78 -0.44
N LEU A 117 -4.36 -23.68 -0.74
CA LEU A 117 -3.27 -24.26 0.05
C LEU A 117 -3.18 -23.61 1.45
N ALA A 118 -3.40 -22.31 1.57
CA ALA A 118 -3.48 -21.61 2.85
C ALA A 118 -4.63 -22.16 3.71
N LEU A 119 -5.82 -22.27 3.16
CA LEU A 119 -6.99 -22.86 3.84
C LEU A 119 -6.73 -24.31 4.24
N ALA A 120 -6.23 -25.14 3.31
CA ALA A 120 -5.91 -26.53 3.58
C ALA A 120 -4.86 -26.69 4.70
N THR A 121 -3.86 -25.81 4.75
CA THR A 121 -2.85 -25.80 5.82
C THR A 121 -3.47 -25.56 7.18
N VAL A 122 -4.38 -24.60 7.30
CA VAL A 122 -5.06 -24.30 8.56
C VAL A 122 -6.04 -25.42 8.92
N PHE A 123 -6.87 -25.90 7.99
CA PHE A 123 -7.84 -26.98 8.24
C PHE A 123 -7.16 -28.25 8.76
N ARG A 124 -6.04 -28.66 8.15
CA ARG A 124 -5.26 -29.81 8.63
C ARG A 124 -4.68 -29.63 10.04
N SER A 125 -4.49 -28.40 10.46
CA SER A 125 -3.95 -28.07 11.79
C SER A 125 -5.02 -27.92 12.87
N LEU A 126 -6.30 -27.91 12.50
CA LEU A 126 -7.42 -27.80 13.42
C LEU A 126 -7.96 -29.16 13.82
N SER A 127 -8.33 -29.28 15.09
CA SER A 127 -8.80 -30.56 15.70
C SER A 127 -10.30 -30.81 15.48
N SER A 128 -11.03 -29.89 14.84
CA SER A 128 -12.49 -30.05 14.70
C SER A 128 -13.05 -29.23 13.54
N LEU A 129 -14.06 -29.77 12.87
CA LEU A 129 -14.75 -29.18 11.73
C LEU A 129 -15.41 -27.82 12.05
N TRP A 130 -16.00 -27.67 13.25
CA TRP A 130 -16.64 -26.40 13.63
C TRP A 130 -15.63 -25.25 13.70
N ARG A 131 -14.36 -25.54 14.10
CA ARG A 131 -13.30 -24.53 14.05
C ARG A 131 -12.91 -24.16 12.63
N GLY A 132 -12.92 -25.16 11.72
CA GLY A 132 -12.72 -24.92 10.29
C GLY A 132 -13.82 -24.05 9.69
N ALA A 133 -15.10 -24.36 10.01
CA ALA A 133 -16.24 -23.55 9.60
C ALA A 133 -16.16 -22.10 10.12
N LEU A 134 -15.81 -21.96 11.41
CA LEU A 134 -15.63 -20.65 12.02
C LEU A 134 -14.47 -19.87 11.37
N PHE A 135 -13.33 -20.54 11.12
CA PHE A 135 -12.19 -19.93 10.44
C PHE A 135 -12.59 -19.40 9.05
N LEU A 136 -13.25 -20.23 8.24
CA LEU A 136 -13.72 -19.80 6.93
C LEU A 136 -14.73 -18.66 7.05
N GLY A 137 -15.68 -18.75 7.99
CA GLY A 137 -16.65 -17.69 8.25
C GLY A 137 -15.99 -16.36 8.61
N LEU A 138 -14.95 -16.37 9.47
CA LEU A 138 -14.17 -15.18 9.81
C LEU A 138 -13.51 -14.55 8.57
N LEU A 139 -12.89 -15.36 7.72
CA LEU A 139 -12.22 -14.89 6.52
C LEU A 139 -13.22 -14.33 5.48
N LEU A 140 -14.32 -15.03 5.24
CA LEU A 140 -15.33 -14.61 4.26
C LEU A 140 -16.16 -13.40 4.71
N SER A 141 -16.15 -13.09 6.01
CA SER A 141 -16.79 -11.87 6.55
C SER A 141 -15.93 -10.62 6.40
N SER A 142 -14.63 -10.78 6.13
CA SER A 142 -13.71 -9.67 5.92
C SER A 142 -13.64 -9.26 4.46
N LYS A 143 -14.03 -8.01 4.17
CA LYS A 143 -13.84 -7.42 2.84
C LYS A 143 -12.35 -7.33 2.51
N ALA A 144 -11.52 -6.89 3.45
CA ALA A 144 -10.07 -6.78 3.28
C ALA A 144 -9.43 -8.12 2.88
N PHE A 145 -9.83 -9.24 3.49
CA PHE A 145 -9.29 -10.55 3.11
C PHE A 145 -9.76 -10.96 1.71
N VAL A 146 -11.07 -10.94 1.45
CA VAL A 146 -11.65 -11.43 0.19
C VAL A 146 -11.18 -10.60 -1.00
N ASP A 147 -11.12 -9.28 -0.89
CA ASP A 147 -10.68 -8.39 -1.97
C ASP A 147 -9.25 -8.72 -2.43
N TYR A 148 -8.36 -9.05 -1.49
CA TYR A 148 -6.96 -9.32 -1.83
C TYR A 148 -6.63 -10.81 -2.04
N THR A 149 -7.63 -11.68 -2.18
CA THR A 149 -7.41 -13.07 -2.64
C THR A 149 -7.11 -13.17 -4.13
N SER A 150 -7.53 -12.17 -4.95
CA SER A 150 -7.49 -12.26 -6.41
C SER A 150 -7.04 -10.99 -7.14
N SER A 151 -6.61 -9.96 -6.40
CA SER A 151 -6.25 -8.63 -6.93
C SER A 151 -5.13 -8.61 -7.99
N GLY A 152 -4.48 -9.73 -8.24
CA GLY A 152 -3.29 -9.85 -9.08
C GLY A 152 -1.99 -9.59 -8.31
N LEU A 153 -2.09 -9.12 -7.05
CA LEU A 153 -0.95 -8.80 -6.20
C LEU A 153 -0.49 -10.03 -5.39
N GLU A 154 0.59 -9.88 -4.65
CA GLU A 154 1.34 -10.92 -3.93
C GLU A 154 0.66 -11.51 -2.69
N TYR A 155 -0.54 -11.08 -2.34
CA TYR A 155 -1.25 -11.47 -1.12
C TYR A 155 -1.54 -12.98 -1.00
N PRO A 156 -1.98 -13.70 -2.05
CA PRO A 156 -2.26 -15.13 -1.97
C PRO A 156 -1.06 -15.94 -1.47
N LEU A 157 0.14 -15.64 -1.99
CA LEU A 157 1.37 -16.28 -1.53
C LEU A 157 1.73 -15.86 -0.10
N SER A 158 1.52 -14.58 0.27
CA SER A 158 1.68 -14.10 1.66
C SER A 158 0.75 -14.86 2.61
N PHE A 159 -0.51 -15.10 2.24
CA PHE A 159 -1.47 -15.86 3.04
C PHE A 159 -1.00 -17.29 3.26
N PHE A 160 -0.50 -17.95 2.23
CA PHE A 160 0.03 -19.31 2.34
C PHE A 160 1.25 -19.39 3.26
N LEU A 161 2.22 -18.48 3.09
CA LEU A 161 3.42 -18.43 3.94
C LEU A 161 3.06 -18.17 5.41
N LEU A 162 2.13 -17.24 5.68
CA LEU A 162 1.62 -16.97 7.02
C LEU A 162 0.93 -18.18 7.63
N CYS A 163 0.08 -18.88 6.87
CA CYS A 163 -0.60 -20.08 7.36
C CYS A 163 0.39 -21.17 7.75
N ILE A 164 1.40 -21.46 6.92
CA ILE A 164 2.44 -22.44 7.26
C ILE A 164 3.18 -22.00 8.52
N PHE A 165 3.61 -20.74 8.58
CA PHE A 165 4.38 -20.24 9.71
C PHE A 165 3.58 -20.30 11.01
N TYR A 166 2.37 -19.73 11.05
CA TYR A 166 1.59 -19.64 12.28
C TYR A 166 1.02 -20.98 12.74
N CYS A 167 0.64 -21.89 11.82
CA CYS A 167 0.24 -23.24 12.20
C CYS A 167 1.38 -24.00 12.86
N ARG A 168 2.60 -23.88 12.34
CA ARG A 168 3.80 -24.51 12.94
C ARG A 168 4.21 -23.80 14.23
N PHE A 169 4.22 -22.47 14.26
CA PHE A 169 4.61 -21.66 15.42
C PHE A 169 3.75 -21.97 16.64
N LEU A 170 2.41 -21.94 16.49
CA LEU A 170 1.48 -22.18 17.59
C LEU A 170 1.49 -23.67 18.06
N ALA A 171 1.94 -24.60 17.21
CA ALA A 171 2.15 -26.00 17.59
C ALA A 171 3.49 -26.23 18.31
N ALA A 172 4.55 -25.49 17.92
CA ALA A 172 5.93 -25.70 18.38
C ALA A 172 6.35 -24.83 19.58
N SER A 173 5.44 -24.08 20.17
CA SER A 173 5.76 -23.03 21.19
C SER A 173 6.13 -23.57 22.59
N ARG A 174 6.67 -24.80 22.68
CA ARG A 174 7.24 -25.38 23.90
C ARG A 174 8.76 -25.46 23.78
N PRO A 175 9.55 -25.15 24.85
CA PRO A 175 11.02 -25.13 24.79
C PRO A 175 11.65 -26.42 24.25
N ALA A 176 11.05 -27.61 24.55
CA ALA A 176 11.55 -28.90 24.10
C ALA A 176 11.38 -29.16 22.58
N SER A 177 10.61 -28.34 21.86
CA SER A 177 10.27 -28.56 20.44
C SER A 177 11.07 -27.70 19.46
N VAL A 178 11.96 -26.83 19.94
CA VAL A 178 12.67 -25.85 19.12
C VAL A 178 14.07 -26.34 18.81
N SER A 179 14.21 -27.08 17.71
CA SER A 179 15.51 -27.55 17.20
C SER A 179 16.11 -26.53 16.20
N PRO A 180 17.46 -26.59 15.95
CA PRO A 180 18.08 -25.75 14.93
C PRO A 180 17.45 -25.81 13.55
N PRO A 181 17.09 -26.99 12.98
CA PRO A 181 16.37 -27.05 11.72
C PRO A 181 14.99 -26.37 11.77
N ALA A 182 14.27 -26.47 12.90
CA ALA A 182 12.99 -25.78 13.06
C ALA A 182 13.16 -24.26 13.07
N LEU A 183 14.16 -23.73 13.79
CA LEU A 183 14.50 -22.28 13.80
C LEU A 183 14.87 -21.78 12.41
N MET A 184 15.71 -22.53 11.70
CA MET A 184 16.07 -22.21 10.32
C MET A 184 14.84 -22.23 9.40
N GLY A 185 13.93 -23.20 9.58
CA GLY A 185 12.66 -23.27 8.84
C GLY A 185 11.74 -22.06 9.08
N PHE A 186 11.63 -21.60 10.34
CA PHE A 186 10.88 -20.37 10.66
C PHE A 186 11.53 -19.12 10.06
N GLY A 187 12.86 -19.01 10.17
CA GLY A 187 13.60 -17.92 9.54
C GLY A 187 13.49 -17.93 8.02
N ALA A 188 13.55 -19.11 7.38
CA ALA A 188 13.39 -19.25 5.93
C ALA A 188 11.99 -18.83 5.46
N LEU A 189 10.93 -19.20 6.18
CA LEU A 189 9.57 -18.74 5.88
C LEU A 189 9.46 -17.20 5.98
N ALA A 190 10.05 -16.60 6.99
CA ALA A 190 10.09 -15.14 7.13
C ALA A 190 10.94 -14.48 6.03
N SER A 191 12.04 -15.10 5.61
CA SER A 191 12.87 -14.68 4.48
C SER A 191 12.10 -14.69 3.15
N LEU A 192 11.38 -15.77 2.87
CA LEU A 192 10.50 -15.87 1.70
C LEU A 192 9.37 -14.86 1.74
N ALA A 193 8.78 -14.63 2.93
CA ALA A 193 7.75 -13.62 3.12
C ALA A 193 8.29 -12.21 2.85
N PHE A 194 9.50 -11.88 3.30
CA PHE A 194 10.16 -10.62 2.97
C PHE A 194 10.37 -10.45 1.46
N LEU A 195 10.82 -11.50 0.76
CA LEU A 195 10.99 -11.49 -0.71
C LEU A 195 9.64 -11.42 -1.44
N ASN A 196 8.56 -11.86 -0.82
CA ASN A 196 7.22 -11.72 -1.37
C ASN A 196 6.64 -10.33 -1.10
N ARG A 197 6.86 -9.79 0.11
CA ARG A 197 6.42 -8.46 0.52
C ARG A 197 7.24 -8.03 1.73
N SER A 198 8.11 -7.05 1.56
CA SER A 198 9.14 -6.69 2.57
C SER A 198 8.57 -6.25 3.92
N ASP A 199 7.46 -5.50 3.95
CA ASP A 199 6.81 -5.06 5.18
C ASP A 199 6.15 -6.22 5.96
N SER A 200 5.85 -7.35 5.31
CA SER A 200 5.29 -8.53 5.95
C SER A 200 6.17 -9.12 7.05
N ILE A 201 7.48 -8.81 7.04
CA ILE A 201 8.42 -9.25 8.09
C ILE A 201 7.97 -8.87 9.50
N LEU A 202 7.22 -7.77 9.64
CA LEU A 202 6.67 -7.32 10.91
C LEU A 202 5.68 -8.32 11.50
N LEU A 203 4.97 -9.08 10.66
CA LEU A 203 4.08 -10.14 11.10
C LEU A 203 4.82 -11.37 11.62
N TYR A 204 6.11 -11.51 11.36
CA TYR A 204 6.96 -12.59 11.83
C TYR A 204 7.86 -12.16 13.02
N ALA A 205 8.01 -10.84 13.25
CA ALA A 205 9.01 -10.30 14.16
C ALA A 205 8.83 -10.76 15.62
N ALA A 206 7.65 -10.58 16.22
CA ALA A 206 7.43 -10.98 17.61
C ALA A 206 7.43 -12.51 17.81
N PRO A 207 6.83 -13.36 16.92
CA PRO A 207 7.03 -14.80 16.97
C PRO A 207 8.48 -15.25 16.84
N LEU A 208 9.28 -14.68 15.94
CA LEU A 208 10.70 -15.02 15.82
C LEU A 208 11.50 -14.59 17.06
N ALA A 209 11.20 -13.43 17.61
CA ALA A 209 11.80 -12.96 18.88
C ALA A 209 11.43 -13.91 20.03
N TYR A 210 10.17 -14.37 20.11
CA TYR A 210 9.75 -15.35 21.09
C TYR A 210 10.47 -16.70 20.92
N LEU A 211 10.60 -17.21 19.70
CA LEU A 211 11.35 -18.44 19.41
C LEU A 211 12.83 -18.29 19.77
N ALA A 212 13.44 -17.17 19.45
CA ALA A 212 14.83 -16.87 19.83
C ALA A 212 14.99 -16.82 21.36
N TRP A 213 14.05 -16.18 22.07
CA TRP A 213 14.05 -16.11 23.52
C TRP A 213 13.98 -17.48 24.20
N ILE A 214 13.04 -18.36 23.81
CA ILE A 214 12.94 -19.69 24.39
C ILE A 214 14.09 -20.62 23.98
N ALA A 215 14.72 -20.39 22.83
CA ALA A 215 15.85 -21.17 22.34
C ALA A 215 17.22 -20.67 22.89
N TRP A 216 17.27 -19.45 23.43
CA TRP A 216 18.49 -18.83 23.89
C TRP A 216 19.28 -19.64 24.91
N PRO A 217 18.66 -20.26 25.96
CA PRO A 217 19.37 -21.05 26.93
C PRO A 217 20.13 -22.24 26.34
N ALA A 218 19.60 -22.80 25.24
CA ALA A 218 20.21 -23.98 24.59
C ALA A 218 21.28 -23.62 23.55
N TYR A 219 21.12 -22.49 22.84
CA TYR A 219 21.93 -22.19 21.66
C TYR A 219 22.74 -20.90 21.75
N GLY A 220 22.37 -19.96 22.63
CA GLY A 220 23.08 -18.68 22.81
C GLY A 220 23.34 -17.98 21.47
N TRP A 221 24.55 -17.49 21.25
CA TRP A 221 24.96 -16.79 20.03
C TRP A 221 24.90 -17.63 18.74
N ARG A 222 24.79 -18.96 18.82
CA ARG A 222 24.58 -19.82 17.64
C ARG A 222 23.29 -19.50 16.90
N LEU A 223 22.31 -18.91 17.59
CA LEU A 223 21.06 -18.43 16.97
C LEU A 223 21.33 -17.42 15.84
N ALA A 224 22.29 -16.53 16.01
CA ALA A 224 22.66 -15.56 14.96
C ALA A 224 23.08 -16.26 13.66
N ARG A 225 23.87 -17.37 13.77
CA ARG A 225 24.24 -18.17 12.60
C ARG A 225 23.05 -18.83 11.94
N TYR A 226 22.11 -19.39 12.71
CA TYR A 226 20.93 -20.04 12.15
C TYR A 226 20.03 -19.05 11.38
N PHE A 227 19.81 -17.87 11.97
CA PHE A 227 19.05 -16.81 11.29
C PHE A 227 19.83 -16.24 10.11
N ALA A 228 21.13 -16.03 10.17
CA ALA A 228 21.94 -15.59 9.06
C ALA A 228 21.83 -16.53 7.84
N ILE A 229 21.89 -17.86 8.08
CA ILE A 229 21.67 -18.85 7.03
C ILE A 229 20.23 -18.78 6.48
N ALA A 230 19.22 -18.68 7.37
CA ALA A 230 17.82 -18.62 6.98
C ALA A 230 17.47 -17.37 6.17
N PHE A 231 18.13 -16.22 6.43
CA PHE A 231 17.94 -14.96 5.71
C PHE A 231 18.91 -14.76 4.54
N SER A 232 19.76 -15.74 4.24
CA SER A 232 20.67 -15.64 3.07
C SER A 232 19.94 -15.39 1.74
N PRO A 233 18.71 -15.88 1.44
CA PRO A 233 18.01 -15.54 0.22
C PRO A 233 17.71 -14.02 0.11
N VAL A 234 17.38 -13.36 1.22
CA VAL A 234 17.19 -11.89 1.25
C VAL A 234 18.51 -11.18 0.96
N ALA A 235 19.61 -11.61 1.63
CA ALA A 235 20.92 -11.01 1.41
C ALA A 235 21.39 -11.15 -0.06
N LEU A 236 21.18 -12.33 -0.65
CA LEU A 236 21.50 -12.59 -2.05
C LEU A 236 20.65 -11.74 -3.00
N TRP A 237 19.35 -11.57 -2.71
CA TRP A 237 18.49 -10.71 -3.51
C TRP A 237 18.92 -9.23 -3.44
N LEU A 238 19.21 -8.73 -2.24
CA LEU A 238 19.67 -7.35 -2.06
C LEU A 238 21.01 -7.10 -2.76
N LEU A 239 21.93 -8.08 -2.71
CA LEU A 239 23.19 -8.04 -3.46
C LEU A 239 22.94 -8.05 -4.97
N PHE A 240 22.07 -8.92 -5.45
CA PHE A 240 21.66 -8.95 -6.86
C PHE A 240 21.06 -7.59 -7.27
N SER A 241 20.14 -7.04 -6.48
CA SER A 241 19.53 -5.75 -6.76
C SER A 241 20.57 -4.63 -6.82
N TYR A 242 21.50 -4.60 -5.88
CA TYR A 242 22.60 -3.61 -5.86
C TYR A 242 23.49 -3.70 -7.11
N VAL A 243 23.85 -4.92 -7.52
CA VAL A 243 24.68 -5.12 -8.71
C VAL A 243 23.89 -4.89 -10.00
N TYR A 244 22.69 -5.43 -10.12
CA TYR A 244 21.92 -5.41 -11.38
C TYR A 244 21.23 -4.07 -11.62
N TYR A 245 20.52 -3.55 -10.61
CA TYR A 245 19.78 -2.28 -10.70
C TYR A 245 20.60 -1.05 -10.27
N GLY A 246 21.70 -1.26 -9.55
CA GLY A 246 22.50 -0.19 -8.94
C GLY A 246 21.94 0.35 -7.61
N PHE A 247 20.83 -0.22 -7.14
CA PHE A 247 20.14 0.17 -5.90
C PHE A 247 19.66 -1.07 -5.14
N PRO A 248 19.84 -1.12 -3.81
CA PRO A 248 19.46 -2.31 -3.04
C PRO A 248 17.94 -2.48 -2.90
N PHE A 249 17.18 -1.36 -2.94
CA PHE A 249 15.74 -1.38 -2.77
C PHE A 249 15.00 -1.13 -4.09
N PRO A 250 13.74 -1.59 -4.23
CA PRO A 250 12.94 -1.34 -5.43
C PRO A 250 12.70 0.15 -5.63
N ASN A 251 12.50 0.56 -6.87
CA ASN A 251 12.29 1.97 -7.23
C ASN A 251 11.10 2.59 -6.48
N THR A 252 10.07 1.80 -6.21
CA THR A 252 8.90 2.19 -5.41
C THR A 252 9.24 2.59 -3.96
N TYR A 253 10.34 2.09 -3.38
CA TYR A 253 10.81 2.55 -2.07
C TYR A 253 11.20 4.04 -2.12
N TYR A 254 11.96 4.43 -3.15
CA TYR A 254 12.36 5.83 -3.36
C TYR A 254 11.15 6.71 -3.71
N ALA A 255 10.22 6.19 -4.50
CA ALA A 255 9.03 6.91 -4.92
C ALA A 255 8.00 7.14 -3.78
N LYS A 256 7.90 6.21 -2.81
CA LYS A 256 6.83 6.19 -1.80
C LYS A 256 7.29 6.46 -0.37
N VAL A 257 8.52 6.05 -0.01
CA VAL A 257 9.00 6.08 1.38
C VAL A 257 10.09 7.14 1.56
N ALA A 258 11.09 7.17 0.69
CA ALA A 258 12.20 8.13 0.76
C ALA A 258 11.86 9.47 0.08
N THR A 259 10.70 10.04 0.38
CA THR A 259 10.10 11.18 -0.35
C THR A 259 10.29 12.53 0.32
N GLY A 260 10.77 12.56 1.57
CA GLY A 260 10.84 13.81 2.35
C GLY A 260 9.50 14.34 2.85
N ILE A 261 8.39 13.61 2.66
CA ILE A 261 7.06 14.00 3.15
C ILE A 261 7.05 14.11 4.67
N PRO A 262 6.50 15.21 5.26
CA PRO A 262 6.43 15.39 6.70
C PRO A 262 5.71 14.23 7.40
N ARG A 263 6.29 13.72 8.49
CA ARG A 263 5.73 12.60 9.26
C ARG A 263 4.33 12.90 9.82
N SER A 264 4.05 14.14 10.20
CA SER A 264 2.74 14.58 10.66
C SER A 264 1.65 14.34 9.61
N LEU A 265 1.96 14.61 8.34
CA LEU A 265 1.05 14.39 7.22
C LEU A 265 0.82 12.89 6.97
N GLN A 266 1.90 12.08 7.05
CA GLN A 266 1.79 10.63 6.93
C GLN A 266 0.94 10.04 8.07
N LEU A 267 1.16 10.44 9.33
CA LEU A 267 0.38 9.97 10.47
C LEU A 267 -1.10 10.36 10.34
N ARG A 268 -1.40 11.59 9.94
CA ARG A 268 -2.78 12.04 9.68
C ARG A 268 -3.46 11.15 8.63
N GLN A 269 -2.76 10.88 7.54
CA GLN A 269 -3.28 10.00 6.48
C GLN A 269 -3.45 8.55 6.96
N GLY A 270 -2.52 8.05 7.78
CA GLY A 270 -2.62 6.73 8.40
C GLY A 270 -3.85 6.59 9.31
N VAL A 271 -4.19 7.64 10.05
CA VAL A 271 -5.44 7.69 10.84
C VAL A 271 -6.66 7.71 9.92
N ALA A 272 -6.63 8.48 8.83
CA ALA A 272 -7.69 8.47 7.82
C ALA A 272 -7.88 7.08 7.19
N TYR A 273 -6.78 6.33 6.98
CA TYR A 273 -6.82 4.95 6.49
C TYR A 273 -7.50 3.97 7.47
N ILE A 274 -7.28 4.14 8.78
CA ILE A 274 -8.01 3.39 9.82
C ILE A 274 -9.51 3.73 9.76
N ALA A 275 -9.86 5.02 9.71
CA ALA A 275 -11.25 5.47 9.64
C ALA A 275 -11.96 4.94 8.38
N ASN A 276 -11.29 4.98 7.22
CA ASN A 276 -11.79 4.38 5.98
C ASN A 276 -12.06 2.88 6.13
N SER A 277 -11.11 2.14 6.72
CA SER A 277 -11.30 0.70 6.95
C SER A 277 -12.48 0.41 7.88
N ILE A 278 -12.69 1.21 8.94
CA ILE A 278 -13.85 1.06 9.83
C ILE A 278 -15.15 1.31 9.05
N ASN A 279 -15.17 2.30 8.16
CA ASN A 279 -16.37 2.63 7.38
C ASN A 279 -16.74 1.54 6.37
N PHE A 280 -15.72 0.95 5.70
CA PHE A 280 -15.93 -0.05 4.64
C PHE A 280 -15.97 -1.49 5.17
N ASP A 281 -15.18 -1.80 6.20
CA ASP A 281 -15.02 -3.13 6.78
C ASP A 281 -14.70 -3.06 8.28
N PRO A 282 -15.69 -2.70 9.13
CA PRO A 282 -15.50 -2.62 10.58
C PRO A 282 -15.12 -3.97 11.20
N PHE A 283 -15.50 -5.07 10.55
CA PHE A 283 -15.23 -6.43 11.01
C PHE A 283 -13.72 -6.70 11.10
N THR A 284 -12.96 -6.33 10.09
CA THR A 284 -11.52 -6.63 10.01
C THR A 284 -10.73 -6.05 11.18
N LEU A 285 -10.85 -4.76 11.45
CA LEU A 285 -10.17 -4.13 12.60
C LEU A 285 -10.75 -4.57 13.93
N GLY A 286 -12.06 -4.78 14.02
CA GLY A 286 -12.73 -5.32 15.19
C GLY A 286 -12.20 -6.70 15.59
N LEU A 287 -11.99 -7.60 14.62
CA LEU A 287 -11.43 -8.92 14.87
C LEU A 287 -9.96 -8.85 15.35
N ILE A 288 -9.15 -7.98 14.74
CA ILE A 288 -7.75 -7.77 15.15
C ILE A 288 -7.71 -7.30 16.62
N GLY A 289 -8.50 -6.30 16.97
CA GLY A 289 -8.59 -5.77 18.33
C GLY A 289 -9.11 -6.80 19.34
N LEU A 290 -10.18 -7.53 19.00
CA LEU A 290 -10.72 -8.60 19.83
C LEU A 290 -9.68 -9.68 20.12
N THR A 291 -8.98 -10.15 19.09
CA THR A 291 -7.95 -11.17 19.23
C THR A 291 -6.83 -10.72 20.14
N ALA A 292 -6.37 -9.48 20.03
CA ALA A 292 -5.34 -8.91 20.88
C ALA A 292 -5.78 -8.88 22.36
N VAL A 293 -7.01 -8.43 22.64
CA VAL A 293 -7.56 -8.40 24.00
C VAL A 293 -7.67 -9.80 24.59
N VAL A 294 -8.20 -10.78 23.83
CA VAL A 294 -8.36 -12.16 24.30
C VAL A 294 -7.01 -12.82 24.53
N ALA A 295 -6.03 -12.65 23.62
CA ALA A 295 -4.69 -13.21 23.79
C ALA A 295 -3.99 -12.72 25.05
N VAL A 296 -4.05 -11.41 25.31
CA VAL A 296 -3.50 -10.80 26.54
C VAL A 296 -4.20 -11.31 27.78
N ARG A 297 -5.53 -11.41 27.76
CA ARG A 297 -6.32 -11.93 28.92
C ARG A 297 -6.02 -13.38 29.25
N LEU A 298 -5.82 -14.22 28.24
CA LEU A 298 -5.46 -15.63 28.42
C LEU A 298 -3.99 -15.82 28.83
N ARG A 299 -3.15 -14.78 28.73
CA ARG A 299 -1.73 -14.79 29.07
C ARG A 299 -0.91 -15.93 28.41
N ARG A 300 -1.32 -16.33 27.21
CA ARG A 300 -0.62 -17.34 26.41
C ARG A 300 0.41 -16.65 25.55
N LEU A 301 1.69 -16.76 25.90
CA LEU A 301 2.77 -16.00 25.26
C LEU A 301 2.86 -16.17 23.74
N PRO A 302 2.68 -17.39 23.15
CA PRO A 302 2.71 -17.53 21.70
C PRO A 302 1.59 -16.76 21.00
N GLU A 303 0.38 -16.83 21.53
CA GLU A 303 -0.78 -16.11 21.00
C GLU A 303 -0.64 -14.58 21.20
N VAL A 304 -0.04 -14.17 22.33
CA VAL A 304 0.31 -12.76 22.56
C VAL A 304 1.36 -12.27 21.55
N ALA A 305 2.40 -13.08 21.25
CA ALA A 305 3.39 -12.72 20.24
C ALA A 305 2.78 -12.60 18.85
N ALA A 306 1.84 -13.50 18.49
CA ALA A 306 1.11 -13.42 17.23
C ALA A 306 0.25 -12.15 17.14
N ALA A 307 -0.52 -11.85 18.19
CA ALA A 307 -1.34 -10.64 18.24
C ALA A 307 -0.47 -9.35 18.24
N ALA A 308 0.66 -9.36 18.95
CA ALA A 308 1.61 -8.25 18.95
C ALA A 308 2.19 -7.97 17.56
N SER A 309 2.49 -9.00 16.77
CA SER A 309 2.91 -8.83 15.37
C SER A 309 1.83 -8.22 14.50
N ALA A 310 0.57 -8.63 14.68
CA ALA A 310 -0.54 -8.04 13.95
C ALA A 310 -0.72 -6.55 14.30
N LEU A 311 -0.64 -6.20 15.59
CA LEU A 311 -0.69 -4.80 16.06
C LEU A 311 0.51 -3.98 15.58
N LEU A 312 1.72 -4.57 15.59
CA LEU A 312 2.93 -3.91 15.07
C LEU A 312 2.75 -3.55 13.58
N TYR A 313 2.15 -4.44 12.80
CA TYR A 313 1.85 -4.18 11.40
C TYR A 313 0.79 -3.09 11.21
N VAL A 314 -0.25 -3.03 12.06
CA VAL A 314 -1.23 -1.94 12.06
C VAL A 314 -0.57 -0.60 12.40
N LEU A 315 0.30 -0.56 13.41
CA LEU A 315 1.05 0.65 13.79
C LEU A 315 1.99 1.11 12.66
N TYR A 316 2.66 0.17 12.00
CA TYR A 316 3.45 0.47 10.80
C TYR A 316 2.57 1.08 9.71
N THR A 317 1.41 0.51 9.43
CA THR A 317 0.47 1.04 8.44
C THR A 317 0.11 2.50 8.71
N ILE A 318 -0.17 2.85 9.98
CA ILE A 318 -0.43 4.23 10.39
C ILE A 318 0.82 5.10 10.13
N SER A 319 2.00 4.61 10.47
CA SER A 319 3.24 5.38 10.40
C SER A 319 3.68 5.75 8.98
N VAL A 320 3.30 4.94 7.98
CA VAL A 320 3.62 5.17 6.55
C VAL A 320 2.50 5.88 5.78
N GLY A 321 1.40 6.24 6.46
CA GLY A 321 0.27 6.94 5.83
C GLY A 321 -0.76 6.00 5.17
N GLY A 322 -0.76 4.71 5.50
CA GLY A 322 -1.68 3.73 4.90
C GLY A 322 -1.37 3.45 3.44
N ASP A 323 -2.43 3.24 2.66
CA ASP A 323 -2.39 3.01 1.21
C ASP A 323 -3.58 3.73 0.55
N PHE A 324 -3.52 3.94 -0.76
CA PHE A 324 -4.68 4.38 -1.52
C PHE A 324 -5.71 3.26 -1.73
N MET A 325 -5.31 2.01 -1.60
CA MET A 325 -6.20 0.84 -1.68
C MET A 325 -6.83 0.53 -0.32
N SER A 326 -8.14 0.69 -0.21
CA SER A 326 -8.90 0.41 1.03
C SER A 326 -8.69 -1.02 1.52
N GLY A 327 -8.46 -1.19 2.82
CA GLY A 327 -8.36 -2.48 3.50
C GLY A 327 -7.10 -3.31 3.22
N ARG A 328 -6.29 -2.98 2.20
CA ARG A 328 -5.16 -3.78 1.72
C ARG A 328 -4.22 -4.23 2.83
N PHE A 329 -3.75 -3.31 3.65
CA PHE A 329 -2.80 -3.63 4.71
C PHE A 329 -3.39 -4.50 5.83
N PHE A 330 -4.71 -4.57 5.98
CA PHE A 330 -5.33 -5.30 7.10
C PHE A 330 -5.67 -6.77 6.79
N ALA A 331 -5.54 -7.20 5.52
CA ALA A 331 -5.82 -8.57 5.11
C ALA A 331 -4.91 -9.61 5.78
N MET A 332 -3.60 -9.35 5.85
CA MET A 332 -2.61 -10.25 6.48
C MET A 332 -2.73 -10.29 8.02
N PRO A 333 -2.77 -9.18 8.75
CA PRO A 333 -2.97 -9.23 10.21
C PRO A 333 -4.31 -9.84 10.61
N LEU A 334 -5.37 -9.64 9.83
CA LEU A 334 -6.64 -10.36 10.05
C LEU A 334 -6.47 -11.88 9.99
N LEU A 335 -5.78 -12.40 8.97
CA LEU A 335 -5.54 -13.83 8.81
C LEU A 335 -4.78 -14.41 10.00
N VAL A 336 -3.75 -13.72 10.49
CA VAL A 336 -3.02 -14.11 11.70
C VAL A 336 -3.97 -14.18 12.90
N CYS A 337 -4.79 -13.14 13.10
CA CYS A 337 -5.75 -13.07 14.19
C CYS A 337 -6.84 -14.15 14.09
N ALA A 338 -7.33 -14.47 12.89
CA ALA A 338 -8.28 -15.55 12.67
C ALA A 338 -7.70 -16.92 13.05
N ILE A 339 -6.44 -17.22 12.67
CA ILE A 339 -5.74 -18.46 13.05
C ILE A 339 -5.59 -18.57 14.58
N VAL A 340 -5.24 -17.48 15.25
CA VAL A 340 -5.12 -17.44 16.70
C VAL A 340 -6.48 -17.65 17.35
N LEU A 341 -7.50 -16.88 16.94
CA LEU A 341 -8.81 -16.86 17.57
C LEU A 341 -9.47 -18.24 17.55
N VAL A 342 -9.48 -18.95 16.40
CA VAL A 342 -10.12 -20.28 16.31
C VAL A 342 -9.44 -21.34 17.16
N ARG A 343 -8.19 -21.13 17.56
CA ARG A 343 -7.45 -22.04 18.45
C ARG A 343 -7.70 -21.78 19.93
N ILE A 344 -7.92 -20.51 20.30
CA ILE A 344 -8.11 -20.11 21.71
C ILE A 344 -9.56 -20.21 22.19
N ILE A 345 -10.54 -20.29 21.28
CA ILE A 345 -11.94 -20.48 21.64
C ILE A 345 -12.12 -21.83 22.32
N PRO A 346 -12.54 -21.88 23.61
CA PRO A 346 -12.47 -23.10 24.39
C PRO A 346 -13.66 -24.05 24.11
N ARG A 347 -14.83 -23.53 23.76
CA ARG A 347 -16.11 -24.27 23.71
C ARG A 347 -16.81 -24.10 22.39
N ARG A 348 -17.50 -25.19 21.94
CA ARG A 348 -18.28 -25.20 20.71
C ARG A 348 -19.44 -24.17 20.75
N GLU A 349 -20.06 -23.97 21.91
CA GLU A 349 -21.17 -23.04 22.10
C GLU A 349 -20.73 -21.59 21.83
N VAL A 350 -19.52 -21.21 22.29
CA VAL A 350 -18.94 -19.90 22.00
C VAL A 350 -18.64 -19.76 20.49
N GLY A 351 -18.12 -20.83 19.88
CA GLY A 351 -17.92 -20.87 18.44
C GLY A 351 -19.22 -20.74 17.64
N ALA A 352 -20.29 -21.41 18.09
CA ALA A 352 -21.61 -21.33 17.48
C ALA A 352 -22.22 -19.91 17.61
N ALA A 353 -22.09 -19.29 18.78
CA ALA A 353 -22.54 -17.91 19.00
C ALA A 353 -21.81 -16.92 18.09
N LEU A 354 -20.48 -17.06 17.95
CA LEU A 354 -19.71 -16.27 17.01
C LEU A 354 -20.12 -16.55 15.56
N GLY A 355 -20.35 -17.79 15.20
CA GLY A 355 -20.87 -18.17 13.87
C GLY A 355 -22.21 -17.51 13.55
N ALA A 356 -23.15 -17.53 14.51
CA ALA A 356 -24.43 -16.82 14.37
C ALA A 356 -24.24 -15.29 14.22
N ALA A 357 -23.32 -14.69 15.00
CA ALA A 357 -22.98 -13.28 14.88
C ALA A 357 -22.38 -12.95 13.50
N LEU A 358 -21.53 -13.83 12.93
CA LEU A 358 -20.99 -13.66 11.58
C LEU A 358 -22.09 -13.71 10.52
N VAL A 359 -23.05 -14.64 10.64
CA VAL A 359 -24.20 -14.71 9.73
C VAL A 359 -24.99 -13.42 9.81
N ALA A 360 -25.32 -12.94 11.02
CA ALA A 360 -26.04 -11.69 11.24
C ALA A 360 -25.27 -10.50 10.63
N TYR A 361 -23.95 -10.42 10.87
CA TYR A 361 -23.10 -9.40 10.28
C TYR A 361 -23.18 -9.41 8.75
N ASN A 362 -23.00 -10.58 8.12
CA ASN A 362 -23.03 -10.70 6.65
C ASN A 362 -24.42 -10.38 6.05
N VAL A 363 -25.51 -10.55 6.84
CA VAL A 363 -26.85 -10.13 6.43
C VAL A 363 -26.99 -8.61 6.52
N ILE A 364 -26.45 -7.95 7.55
CA ILE A 364 -26.63 -6.52 7.83
C ILE A 364 -25.63 -5.68 7.03
N ALA A 365 -24.34 -6.05 7.05
CA ALA A 365 -23.27 -5.25 6.45
C ALA A 365 -23.49 -5.05 4.93
N PRO A 366 -23.52 -3.79 4.45
CA PRO A 366 -23.85 -3.50 3.04
C PRO A 366 -22.77 -4.01 2.09
N LEU A 367 -21.51 -3.97 2.49
CA LEU A 367 -20.34 -4.36 1.67
C LEU A 367 -19.79 -5.74 2.04
N ALA A 368 -20.56 -6.59 2.72
CA ALA A 368 -20.13 -7.96 3.00
C ALA A 368 -19.81 -8.72 1.70
N PRO A 369 -18.64 -9.39 1.59
CA PRO A 369 -18.21 -10.04 0.35
C PRO A 369 -19.19 -11.09 -0.21
N VAL A 370 -19.92 -11.76 0.66
CA VAL A 370 -20.95 -12.75 0.26
C VAL A 370 -22.15 -12.11 -0.42
N LYS A 371 -22.37 -10.79 -0.26
CA LYS A 371 -23.44 -10.01 -0.88
C LYS A 371 -22.99 -9.21 -2.09
N THR A 372 -21.82 -8.63 -2.01
CA THR A 372 -21.26 -7.69 -3.01
C THR A 372 -20.77 -8.41 -4.27
N ARG A 373 -21.47 -9.29 -4.81
CA ARG A 373 -21.20 -10.02 -6.05
C ARG A 373 -20.65 -9.07 -7.15
N ALA A 374 -21.19 -9.16 -8.36
CA ALA A 374 -20.90 -8.29 -9.49
C ALA A 374 -21.44 -6.85 -9.32
N ASN A 375 -22.48 -6.67 -8.54
CA ASN A 375 -23.13 -5.37 -8.39
C ASN A 375 -22.87 -4.79 -6.99
N TYR A 376 -22.02 -3.78 -6.95
CA TYR A 376 -22.04 -2.85 -5.85
C TYR A 376 -23.35 -2.07 -5.91
N PRO A 377 -24.11 -1.96 -4.80
CA PRO A 377 -25.29 -1.10 -4.77
C PRO A 377 -24.82 0.32 -5.12
N ASP A 378 -25.42 0.91 -6.14
CA ASP A 378 -25.08 2.25 -6.64
C ASP A 378 -23.57 2.45 -6.86
N GLY A 379 -23.03 1.79 -7.90
CA GLY A 379 -21.59 1.70 -8.21
C GLY A 379 -20.73 2.96 -8.10
N ALA A 380 -21.39 4.13 -7.99
CA ALA A 380 -20.70 5.41 -7.92
C ALA A 380 -20.09 5.72 -6.54
N TRP A 381 -20.55 5.15 -5.42
CA TRP A 381 -19.99 5.51 -4.10
C TRP A 381 -19.02 4.48 -3.52
N ALA A 382 -19.11 3.23 -3.94
CA ALA A 382 -18.26 2.14 -3.46
C ALA A 382 -16.78 2.33 -3.83
N TRP A 383 -16.50 3.00 -4.94
CA TRP A 383 -15.15 3.35 -5.38
C TRP A 383 -14.80 4.83 -5.14
N ARG A 384 -15.68 5.57 -4.45
CA ARG A 384 -15.49 6.99 -4.19
C ARG A 384 -14.20 7.22 -3.42
N LEU A 385 -13.38 8.13 -3.93
CA LEU A 385 -12.19 8.60 -3.27
C LEU A 385 -12.57 9.34 -1.99
N GLN A 386 -12.11 8.84 -0.84
CA GLN A 386 -12.25 9.51 0.46
C GLN A 386 -10.86 9.71 1.05
N ASN A 387 -10.44 10.94 1.22
CA ASN A 387 -9.09 11.26 1.70
C ASN A 387 -7.98 10.54 0.92
N GLY A 388 -8.07 10.45 -0.42
CA GLY A 388 -7.12 9.72 -1.24
C GLY A 388 -7.14 8.19 -1.09
N ILE A 389 -8.18 7.61 -0.49
CA ILE A 389 -8.34 6.16 -0.31
C ILE A 389 -9.55 5.67 -1.10
N LYS A 390 -9.37 4.60 -1.85
CA LYS A 390 -10.33 4.13 -2.84
C LYS A 390 -10.59 2.63 -2.70
N ASP A 391 -11.83 2.20 -2.94
CA ASP A 391 -12.17 0.79 -3.08
C ASP A 391 -11.79 0.29 -4.48
N GLU A 392 -10.59 -0.26 -4.61
CA GLU A 392 -10.05 -0.72 -5.89
C GLU A 392 -10.84 -1.90 -6.47
N ARG A 393 -11.30 -2.85 -5.65
CA ARG A 393 -12.17 -3.91 -6.15
C ARG A 393 -13.47 -3.35 -6.72
N GLY A 394 -14.08 -2.39 -6.03
CA GLY A 394 -15.29 -1.72 -6.51
C GLY A 394 -15.09 -1.05 -7.87
N HIS A 395 -13.89 -0.50 -8.11
CA HIS A 395 -13.54 0.13 -9.38
C HIS A 395 -13.32 -0.89 -10.52
N TYR A 396 -12.49 -1.92 -10.27
CA TYR A 396 -12.06 -2.85 -11.33
C TYR A 396 -13.00 -4.05 -11.53
N HIS A 397 -13.86 -4.37 -10.57
CA HIS A 397 -14.66 -5.59 -10.57
C HIS A 397 -15.50 -5.75 -11.83
N GLN A 398 -16.18 -4.70 -12.27
CA GLN A 398 -17.02 -4.74 -13.48
C GLN A 398 -16.25 -4.92 -14.78
N ILE A 399 -14.94 -4.69 -14.75
CA ILE A 399 -14.06 -4.67 -15.92
C ILE A 399 -13.18 -5.91 -15.99
N THR A 400 -13.02 -6.63 -14.89
CA THR A 400 -12.07 -7.75 -14.77
C THR A 400 -12.65 -9.03 -14.16
N ASN A 401 -13.92 -9.04 -13.69
CA ASN A 401 -14.49 -10.23 -13.07
C ASN A 401 -14.80 -11.33 -14.07
N VAL A 402 -14.24 -12.51 -13.84
CA VAL A 402 -14.37 -13.66 -14.76
C VAL A 402 -15.71 -14.37 -14.68
N LEU A 403 -16.40 -14.37 -13.54
CA LEU A 403 -17.64 -15.14 -13.38
C LEU A 403 -18.82 -14.47 -14.06
N PHE A 404 -18.90 -13.13 -13.98
CA PHE A 404 -20.08 -12.39 -14.43
C PHE A 404 -19.89 -11.71 -15.78
N TYR A 405 -18.65 -11.40 -16.18
CA TYR A 405 -18.37 -10.58 -17.37
C TYR A 405 -17.58 -11.31 -18.46
N ALA A 406 -16.72 -12.29 -18.13
CA ALA A 406 -15.93 -13.03 -19.12
C ALA A 406 -16.76 -13.70 -20.24
N PRO A 407 -17.96 -14.26 -19.96
CA PRO A 407 -18.77 -14.86 -21.02
C PRO A 407 -19.26 -13.87 -22.08
N PHE A 408 -19.22 -12.56 -21.79
CA PHE A 408 -19.83 -11.52 -22.63
C PHE A 408 -18.81 -10.61 -23.31
N ARG A 409 -17.55 -10.61 -22.87
CA ARG A 409 -16.49 -9.75 -23.43
C ARG A 409 -15.08 -10.21 -23.09
N ALA A 410 -14.10 -9.76 -23.90
CA ALA A 410 -12.69 -9.96 -23.57
C ALA A 410 -12.30 -9.14 -22.32
N LEU A 411 -11.53 -9.76 -21.43
CA LEU A 411 -11.02 -9.14 -20.21
C LEU A 411 -9.51 -8.90 -20.31
N PRO A 412 -8.99 -7.80 -19.71
CA PRO A 412 -9.73 -6.71 -19.07
C PRO A 412 -10.30 -5.72 -20.10
N ASP A 413 -11.54 -5.25 -19.88
CA ASP A 413 -12.18 -4.25 -20.72
C ASP A 413 -12.02 -2.85 -20.12
N HIS A 414 -10.84 -2.26 -20.23
CA HIS A 414 -10.47 -0.97 -19.63
C HIS A 414 -9.97 0.03 -20.68
N LEU A 415 -10.24 1.33 -20.46
CA LEU A 415 -9.79 2.41 -21.33
C LEU A 415 -8.26 2.41 -21.48
N TRP A 416 -7.52 2.38 -20.37
CA TRP A 416 -6.06 2.39 -20.40
C TRP A 416 -5.45 1.18 -21.14
N TYR A 417 -6.14 0.04 -21.11
CA TYR A 417 -5.73 -1.15 -21.87
C TYR A 417 -5.81 -0.88 -23.37
N ARG A 418 -6.92 -0.27 -23.82
CA ARG A 418 -7.12 0.10 -25.23
C ARG A 418 -6.20 1.23 -25.69
N GLU A 419 -5.98 2.23 -24.84
CA GLU A 419 -5.03 3.33 -25.10
C GLU A 419 -3.60 2.83 -25.26
N GLY A 420 -3.16 1.86 -24.48
CA GLY A 420 -1.85 1.23 -24.64
C GLY A 420 -1.71 0.50 -25.98
N ILE A 421 -2.76 -0.21 -26.43
CA ILE A 421 -2.78 -0.83 -27.78
C ILE A 421 -2.69 0.26 -28.86
N SER A 422 -3.44 1.33 -28.73
CA SER A 422 -3.40 2.45 -29.66
C SER A 422 -2.02 3.09 -29.72
N PHE A 423 -1.39 3.30 -28.56
CA PHE A 423 -0.04 3.83 -28.45
C PHE A 423 0.99 2.86 -29.08
N ARG A 424 0.86 1.55 -28.87
CA ARG A 424 1.71 0.55 -29.52
C ARG A 424 1.75 0.72 -31.04
N ASN A 425 0.63 1.01 -31.64
CA ASN A 425 0.45 1.13 -33.08
C ASN A 425 0.77 2.55 -33.62
N SER A 426 1.00 3.53 -32.75
CA SER A 426 1.32 4.90 -33.15
C SER A 426 2.80 5.05 -33.53
N ALA A 427 3.15 6.15 -34.20
CA ALA A 427 4.55 6.52 -34.50
C ALA A 427 5.32 7.00 -33.25
N GLU A 428 4.63 7.48 -32.22
CA GLU A 428 5.23 7.97 -30.99
C GLU A 428 5.93 6.85 -30.23
N LYS A 429 7.13 7.12 -29.68
CA LYS A 429 7.94 6.15 -28.94
C LYS A 429 7.91 6.32 -27.44
N VAL A 430 7.59 7.53 -26.97
CA VAL A 430 7.60 7.92 -25.56
C VAL A 430 6.26 8.49 -25.18
N SER A 431 5.68 8.02 -24.08
CA SER A 431 4.43 8.54 -23.49
C SER A 431 4.63 8.88 -22.02
N VAL A 432 3.95 9.91 -21.53
CA VAL A 432 3.92 10.29 -20.11
C VAL A 432 2.58 9.87 -19.53
N GLN A 433 2.60 9.04 -18.48
CA GLN A 433 1.40 8.44 -17.91
C GLN A 433 1.36 8.58 -16.37
N GLY A 434 0.13 8.64 -15.81
CA GLY A 434 -0.12 8.53 -14.38
C GLY A 434 -0.51 7.11 -13.95
N SER A 435 -1.15 6.33 -14.85
CA SER A 435 -1.49 4.92 -14.62
C SER A 435 -0.75 4.08 -15.65
N ILE A 436 0.17 3.24 -15.20
CA ILE A 436 1.14 2.60 -16.08
C ILE A 436 0.96 1.08 -16.23
N GLY A 437 0.04 0.47 -15.48
CA GLY A 437 -0.16 -0.97 -15.51
C GLY A 437 -0.75 -1.46 -16.82
N PHE A 438 -2.06 -1.30 -17.02
CA PHE A 438 -2.75 -1.70 -18.25
C PHE A 438 -2.15 -1.05 -19.50
N PHE A 439 -1.93 0.26 -19.43
CA PHE A 439 -1.33 1.02 -20.53
C PHE A 439 0.06 0.49 -20.88
N GLY A 440 0.94 0.38 -19.89
CA GLY A 440 2.31 -0.04 -20.10
C GLY A 440 2.42 -1.47 -20.64
N PHE A 441 1.65 -2.41 -20.10
CA PHE A 441 1.63 -3.79 -20.57
C PHE A 441 1.24 -3.88 -22.05
N THR A 442 0.16 -3.20 -22.45
CA THR A 442 -0.35 -3.27 -23.81
C THR A 442 0.44 -2.40 -24.80
N ALA A 443 1.14 -1.38 -24.33
CA ALA A 443 2.08 -0.61 -25.14
C ALA A 443 3.24 -1.47 -25.68
N GLY A 444 3.62 -2.53 -24.95
CA GLY A 444 4.67 -3.47 -25.37
C GLY A 444 6.10 -2.92 -25.22
N PRO A 445 7.12 -3.76 -25.47
CA PRO A 445 8.51 -3.46 -25.15
C PRO A 445 9.15 -2.37 -26.04
N ALA A 446 8.62 -2.13 -27.24
CA ALA A 446 9.14 -1.12 -28.15
C ALA A 446 8.81 0.34 -27.76
N LYS A 447 7.98 0.50 -26.73
CA LYS A 447 7.50 1.80 -26.25
C LYS A 447 8.04 2.14 -24.86
N TYR A 448 8.48 3.36 -24.66
CA TYR A 448 8.93 3.88 -23.39
C TYR A 448 7.80 4.63 -22.68
N VAL A 449 7.58 4.33 -21.41
CA VAL A 449 6.55 4.97 -20.58
C VAL A 449 7.23 5.71 -19.43
N ILE A 450 7.11 7.04 -19.42
CA ILE A 450 7.49 7.90 -18.30
C ILE A 450 6.36 7.86 -17.28
N ASP A 451 6.67 7.44 -16.07
CA ASP A 451 5.71 7.28 -14.98
C ASP A 451 5.72 8.48 -14.03
N ARG A 452 4.69 9.30 -14.06
CA ARG A 452 4.57 10.49 -13.19
C ARG A 452 4.41 10.14 -11.71
N ASN A 453 3.95 8.94 -11.36
CA ASN A 453 3.94 8.43 -9.98
C ASN A 453 5.30 7.85 -9.58
N ALA A 454 6.23 7.80 -10.51
CA ALA A 454 7.63 7.43 -10.33
C ALA A 454 7.86 5.98 -9.85
N LEU A 455 6.89 5.07 -9.98
CA LEU A 455 7.04 3.67 -9.55
C LEU A 455 8.06 2.94 -10.41
N SER A 456 8.08 3.25 -11.72
CA SER A 456 8.99 2.66 -12.71
C SER A 456 10.03 3.63 -13.27
N ASP A 457 9.94 4.92 -12.98
CA ASP A 457 10.86 5.94 -13.49
C ASP A 457 12.00 6.20 -12.48
N PRO A 458 13.27 5.96 -12.87
CA PRO A 458 14.39 6.06 -11.92
C PRO A 458 14.79 7.49 -11.57
N LEU A 459 14.57 8.47 -12.47
CA LEU A 459 14.84 9.88 -12.15
C LEU A 459 13.75 10.44 -11.26
N LEU A 460 12.50 10.33 -11.70
CA LEU A 460 11.36 10.93 -11.00
C LEU A 460 11.20 10.38 -9.57
N ALA A 461 11.52 9.10 -9.32
CA ALA A 461 11.47 8.51 -7.98
C ALA A 461 12.37 9.20 -6.95
N ARG A 462 13.37 9.95 -7.41
CA ARG A 462 14.37 10.62 -6.56
C ARG A 462 14.21 12.14 -6.55
N LEU A 463 13.21 12.64 -7.25
CA LEU A 463 12.87 14.06 -7.24
C LEU A 463 11.82 14.37 -6.16
N PRO A 464 11.74 15.63 -5.71
CA PRO A 464 10.71 16.08 -4.79
C PRO A 464 9.30 15.76 -5.31
N VAL A 465 8.42 15.43 -4.39
CA VAL A 465 6.99 15.30 -4.68
C VAL A 465 6.41 16.64 -5.06
N SER A 466 5.42 16.66 -5.94
CA SER A 466 4.67 17.87 -6.25
C SER A 466 3.98 18.42 -5.00
N GLU A 467 3.91 19.72 -4.85
CA GLU A 467 3.27 20.40 -3.72
C GLU A 467 1.75 20.21 -3.69
N SER A 468 1.15 19.72 -4.78
CA SER A 468 -0.24 19.26 -4.81
C SER A 468 -0.54 18.19 -3.74
N LEU A 469 0.50 17.47 -3.25
CA LEU A 469 0.42 16.55 -2.12
C LEU A 469 -0.25 17.16 -0.88
N TYR A 470 -0.01 18.43 -0.59
CA TYR A 470 -0.59 19.09 0.58
C TYR A 470 -2.10 19.27 0.47
N PHE A 471 -2.65 19.21 -0.72
CA PHE A 471 -4.07 19.38 -1.00
C PHE A 471 -4.77 18.05 -1.28
N GLU A 472 -4.09 17.15 -2.00
CA GLU A 472 -4.60 15.82 -2.35
C GLU A 472 -3.57 14.77 -1.97
N PHE A 473 -3.68 14.24 -0.75
CA PHE A 473 -2.82 13.16 -0.32
C PHE A 473 -3.33 11.82 -0.88
N TYR A 474 -2.68 11.33 -1.91
CA TYR A 474 -2.97 10.03 -2.51
C TYR A 474 -1.82 9.08 -2.19
N ALA A 475 -1.98 8.31 -1.11
CA ALA A 475 -0.89 7.49 -0.56
C ALA A 475 -0.29 6.55 -1.62
N GLY A 476 1.01 6.70 -1.86
CA GLY A 476 1.72 5.89 -2.84
C GLY A 476 1.59 6.33 -4.31
N HIS A 477 0.79 7.37 -4.61
CA HIS A 477 0.69 8.00 -5.92
C HIS A 477 1.09 9.47 -5.82
N PHE A 478 2.36 9.69 -5.55
CA PHE A 478 2.91 11.02 -5.38
C PHE A 478 3.43 11.54 -6.72
N PHE A 479 2.66 12.38 -7.36
CA PHE A 479 3.05 12.97 -8.64
C PHE A 479 4.39 13.70 -8.57
N ARG A 480 5.18 13.53 -9.63
CA ARG A 480 6.40 14.29 -9.90
C ARG A 480 6.20 15.18 -11.12
N GLU A 481 6.75 16.38 -11.05
CA GLU A 481 6.87 17.24 -12.23
C GLU A 481 8.04 16.77 -13.09
N LEU A 482 7.83 16.82 -14.39
CA LEU A 482 8.90 16.49 -15.33
C LEU A 482 9.89 17.66 -15.41
N PRO A 483 11.18 17.42 -15.16
CA PRO A 483 12.20 18.43 -15.40
C PRO A 483 12.25 18.86 -16.87
N ASN A 484 12.56 20.14 -17.11
CA ASN A 484 12.73 20.66 -18.45
C ASN A 484 13.81 19.88 -19.22
N GLY A 485 13.46 19.44 -20.40
CA GLY A 485 14.34 18.61 -21.26
C GLY A 485 14.28 17.10 -20.96
N TYR A 486 13.49 16.62 -19.95
CA TYR A 486 13.44 15.20 -19.63
C TYR A 486 12.71 14.37 -20.70
N LEU A 487 11.55 14.83 -21.15
CA LEU A 487 10.79 14.15 -22.21
C LEU A 487 11.62 14.07 -23.51
N GLU A 488 12.26 15.15 -23.88
CA GLU A 488 13.16 15.25 -25.03
C GLU A 488 14.35 14.32 -24.86
N SER A 489 14.92 14.23 -23.65
CA SER A 489 16.02 13.32 -23.36
C SER A 489 15.66 11.86 -23.65
N ARG A 490 14.44 11.46 -23.30
CA ARG A 490 13.95 10.10 -23.56
C ARG A 490 13.63 9.86 -25.03
N ARG A 491 13.09 10.87 -25.73
CA ARG A 491 12.83 10.81 -27.18
C ARG A 491 14.10 10.70 -28.01
N GLU A 492 15.10 11.52 -27.68
CA GLU A 492 16.37 11.60 -28.42
C GLU A 492 17.46 10.65 -27.89
N ARG A 493 17.21 9.97 -26.77
CA ARG A 493 18.18 9.05 -26.11
C ARG A 493 19.51 9.72 -25.75
N ARG A 494 19.47 11.01 -25.42
CA ARG A 494 20.61 11.80 -24.93
C ARG A 494 20.16 12.72 -23.82
N ASN A 495 21.07 13.12 -22.95
CA ASN A 495 20.76 14.02 -21.86
C ASN A 495 20.54 15.45 -22.38
N LEU A 496 19.33 15.97 -22.22
CA LEU A 496 18.89 17.31 -22.59
C LEU A 496 18.31 18.08 -21.39
N LEU A 497 18.57 17.60 -20.17
CA LEU A 497 18.13 18.30 -18.96
C LEU A 497 18.79 19.67 -18.87
N VAL A 498 17.97 20.67 -18.63
CA VAL A 498 18.40 22.09 -18.59
C VAL A 498 19.08 22.42 -17.26
N ASP A 499 18.61 21.87 -16.15
CA ASP A 499 19.19 22.08 -14.83
C ASP A 499 20.55 21.37 -14.73
N PRO A 500 21.66 22.12 -14.41
CA PRO A 500 23.00 21.54 -14.40
C PRO A 500 23.19 20.43 -13.36
N LEU A 501 22.53 20.53 -12.19
CA LEU A 501 22.59 19.52 -11.13
C LEU A 501 21.90 18.22 -11.58
N LEU A 502 20.72 18.35 -12.17
CA LEU A 502 19.98 17.21 -12.70
C LEU A 502 20.64 16.63 -13.94
N HIS A 503 21.30 17.44 -14.76
CA HIS A 503 22.05 16.98 -15.92
C HIS A 503 23.19 16.03 -15.49
N ASP A 504 24.06 16.47 -14.58
CA ASP A 504 25.17 15.64 -14.07
C ASP A 504 24.67 14.38 -13.31
N TYR A 505 23.61 14.53 -12.51
CA TYR A 505 22.95 13.40 -11.87
C TYR A 505 22.43 12.37 -12.87
N TYR A 506 21.76 12.83 -13.92
CA TYR A 506 21.09 11.99 -14.90
C TYR A 506 22.08 11.19 -15.76
N ASP A 507 23.24 11.77 -16.12
CA ASP A 507 24.31 11.06 -16.83
C ASP A 507 24.79 9.85 -16.01
N LYS A 508 25.01 10.04 -14.70
CA LYS A 508 25.36 8.94 -13.80
C LYS A 508 24.25 7.90 -13.67
N LEU A 509 23.00 8.37 -13.53
CA LEU A 509 21.84 7.50 -13.44
C LEU A 509 21.67 6.65 -14.72
N MET A 510 21.84 7.24 -15.88
CA MET A 510 21.82 6.55 -17.17
C MET A 510 22.92 5.47 -17.26
N ASN A 511 24.14 5.80 -16.83
CA ASN A 511 25.23 4.81 -16.78
C ASN A 511 24.89 3.64 -15.82
N VAL A 512 24.30 3.93 -14.66
CA VAL A 512 23.90 2.90 -13.69
C VAL A 512 22.77 2.02 -14.23
N THR A 513 21.77 2.59 -14.87
CA THR A 513 20.57 1.85 -15.29
C THR A 513 20.70 1.21 -16.68
N ALA A 514 21.47 1.79 -17.59
CA ALA A 514 21.61 1.33 -18.97
C ALA A 514 23.03 0.86 -19.35
N GLY A 515 24.07 1.31 -18.63
CA GLY A 515 25.47 0.94 -18.92
C GLY A 515 25.82 -0.54 -18.65
N PRO A 516 26.99 -1.02 -19.06
CA PRO A 516 27.43 -2.40 -18.83
C PRO A 516 27.43 -2.76 -17.33
N VAL A 517 26.86 -3.92 -16.98
CA VAL A 517 26.65 -4.32 -15.57
C VAL A 517 27.97 -4.36 -14.80
N PHE A 518 29.03 -4.92 -15.37
CA PHE A 518 30.33 -5.07 -14.74
C PHE A 518 31.34 -4.06 -15.30
N SER A 519 31.15 -2.78 -15.01
CA SER A 519 32.04 -1.68 -15.38
C SER A 519 32.48 -0.93 -14.12
N SER A 520 33.79 -0.62 -14.02
CA SER A 520 34.33 0.15 -12.89
C SER A 520 33.73 1.56 -12.80
N ALA A 521 33.50 2.21 -13.96
CA ALA A 521 32.83 3.51 -14.01
C ALA A 521 31.40 3.42 -13.45
N ARG A 522 30.65 2.39 -13.83
CA ARG A 522 29.30 2.15 -13.31
C ARG A 522 29.29 1.93 -11.80
N PHE A 523 30.23 1.14 -11.26
CA PHE A 523 30.33 0.95 -9.80
C PHE A 523 30.70 2.24 -9.07
N GLY A 524 31.52 3.11 -9.68
CA GLY A 524 31.78 4.44 -9.17
C GLY A 524 30.52 5.29 -9.09
N ASP A 525 29.69 5.29 -10.14
CA ASP A 525 28.42 6.01 -10.16
C ASP A 525 27.39 5.40 -9.20
N ILE A 526 27.33 4.06 -9.05
CA ILE A 526 26.51 3.39 -8.03
C ILE A 526 26.89 3.91 -6.64
N TRP A 527 28.20 4.03 -6.35
CA TRP A 527 28.67 4.56 -5.08
C TRP A 527 28.24 6.03 -4.89
N ASP A 528 28.44 6.88 -5.89
CA ASP A 528 28.06 8.30 -5.83
C ASP A 528 26.57 8.50 -5.59
N LEU A 529 25.71 7.69 -6.24
CA LEU A 529 24.26 7.80 -6.12
C LEU A 529 23.73 7.27 -4.78
N ASN A 530 24.36 6.27 -4.17
CA ASN A 530 23.88 5.65 -2.93
C ASN A 530 24.56 6.21 -1.67
N PHE A 531 25.84 6.59 -1.73
CA PHE A 531 26.63 6.98 -0.57
C PHE A 531 27.40 8.30 -0.73
N GLY A 532 27.59 8.77 -1.97
CA GLY A 532 28.34 9.97 -2.29
C GLY A 532 27.48 11.24 -2.35
N ARG A 533 27.89 12.18 -3.21
CA ARG A 533 27.31 13.51 -3.39
C ARG A 533 25.80 13.49 -3.62
N TYR A 534 25.30 12.53 -4.40
CA TYR A 534 23.91 12.48 -4.85
C TYR A 534 22.97 11.68 -3.96
N ARG A 535 23.45 11.13 -2.85
CA ARG A 535 22.61 10.40 -1.87
C ARG A 535 21.34 11.17 -1.47
N ARG A 536 21.45 12.50 -1.40
CA ARG A 536 20.37 13.40 -0.99
C ARG A 536 19.92 14.32 -2.13
N ILE A 537 19.89 13.80 -3.35
CA ILE A 537 19.54 14.62 -4.53
C ILE A 537 18.17 15.31 -4.37
N HIS A 538 17.19 14.67 -3.75
CA HIS A 538 15.87 15.26 -3.53
C HIS A 538 15.94 16.51 -2.63
N GLU A 539 16.80 16.54 -1.60
CA GLU A 539 17.01 17.70 -0.74
C GLU A 539 17.69 18.85 -1.51
N LEU A 540 18.69 18.52 -2.33
CA LEU A 540 19.38 19.50 -3.16
C LEU A 540 18.44 20.16 -4.16
N VAL A 541 17.61 19.38 -4.83
CA VAL A 541 16.61 19.90 -5.78
C VAL A 541 15.51 20.68 -5.05
N THR A 542 15.03 20.20 -3.90
CA THR A 542 14.02 20.91 -3.11
C THR A 542 14.52 22.28 -2.65
N ALA A 543 15.81 22.39 -2.31
CA ALA A 543 16.39 23.68 -1.90
C ALA A 543 16.40 24.72 -3.03
N GLN A 544 16.47 24.26 -4.28
CA GLN A 544 16.53 25.13 -5.47
C GLN A 544 15.15 25.38 -6.09
N ARG A 545 14.14 24.57 -5.76
CA ARG A 545 12.84 24.61 -6.42
C ARG A 545 11.99 25.79 -5.92
N PRO A 546 11.45 26.62 -6.84
CA PRO A 546 10.44 27.59 -6.48
C PRO A 546 9.13 26.89 -6.08
N VAL A 547 8.41 27.46 -5.12
CA VAL A 547 7.05 27.01 -4.77
C VAL A 547 6.08 27.54 -5.82
N ALA A 548 5.27 26.68 -6.40
CA ALA A 548 4.19 27.05 -7.32
C ALA A 548 3.02 26.07 -7.15
N VAL A 549 1.95 26.53 -6.51
CA VAL A 549 0.77 25.73 -6.17
C VAL A 549 -0.48 26.43 -6.69
N SER A 550 -1.39 25.68 -7.32
CA SER A 550 -2.68 26.16 -7.78
C SER A 550 -3.77 25.18 -7.36
N VAL A 551 -4.75 25.64 -6.58
CA VAL A 551 -5.74 24.81 -5.91
C VAL A 551 -7.15 25.32 -6.16
N PRO A 552 -8.13 24.44 -6.50
CA PRO A 552 -9.55 24.81 -6.52
C PRO A 552 -10.01 25.38 -5.17
N ALA A 553 -10.85 26.39 -5.19
CA ALA A 553 -11.27 27.07 -3.98
C ALA A 553 -12.16 26.20 -3.07
N ASP A 554 -12.86 25.21 -3.62
CA ASP A 554 -13.70 24.28 -2.88
C ASP A 554 -12.94 23.07 -2.29
N ASN A 555 -11.61 23.04 -2.42
CA ASN A 555 -10.79 21.97 -1.88
C ASN A 555 -11.07 21.75 -0.39
N GLU A 556 -11.08 20.50 0.05
CA GLU A 556 -11.40 20.09 1.43
C GLU A 556 -10.46 20.69 2.50
N ARG A 557 -9.26 21.12 2.11
CA ARG A 557 -8.30 21.81 2.99
C ARG A 557 -8.69 23.25 3.32
N PHE A 558 -9.61 23.80 2.59
CA PHE A 558 -10.14 25.12 2.87
C PHE A 558 -11.43 25.01 3.68
N SER A 559 -11.52 25.77 4.75
CA SER A 559 -12.76 25.99 5.49
C SER A 559 -13.41 27.32 5.07
N THR A 560 -14.70 27.48 5.35
CA THR A 560 -15.46 28.68 5.01
C THR A 560 -16.53 28.95 6.05
N ASP A 561 -16.72 30.24 6.41
CA ASP A 561 -17.81 30.68 7.30
C ASP A 561 -19.06 31.13 6.51
N VAL A 562 -18.85 31.71 5.34
CA VAL A 562 -19.90 32.34 4.54
C VAL A 562 -20.01 31.81 3.12
N GLY A 563 -19.07 30.96 2.69
CA GLY A 563 -19.06 30.36 1.36
C GLY A 563 -19.92 29.12 1.25
N VAL A 564 -20.47 28.91 0.07
CA VAL A 564 -21.17 27.67 -0.32
C VAL A 564 -20.35 26.99 -1.41
N ARG A 565 -20.05 25.70 -1.25
CA ARG A 565 -19.37 24.90 -2.27
C ARG A 565 -20.32 24.69 -3.44
N ASN A 566 -19.84 24.90 -4.66
CA ASN A 566 -20.67 24.73 -5.84
C ASN A 566 -20.95 23.22 -6.09
N THR A 567 -22.22 22.83 -6.11
CA THR A 567 -22.64 21.44 -6.34
C THR A 567 -22.42 20.96 -7.77
N ARG A 568 -22.05 21.85 -8.70
CA ARG A 568 -21.78 21.50 -10.12
C ARG A 568 -20.40 20.89 -10.35
N GLY A 569 -19.55 20.85 -9.32
CA GLY A 569 -18.23 20.22 -9.42
C GLY A 569 -17.17 21.03 -10.19
N ASP A 570 -17.36 22.34 -10.30
CA ASP A 570 -16.44 23.27 -10.97
C ASP A 570 -15.32 23.82 -10.06
N GLY A 571 -15.24 23.34 -8.82
CA GLY A 571 -14.15 23.68 -7.91
C GLY A 571 -14.30 25.03 -7.19
N ALA A 572 -15.48 25.67 -7.20
CA ALA A 572 -15.66 27.03 -6.73
C ALA A 572 -16.33 27.17 -5.35
N LEU A 573 -15.96 28.23 -4.60
CA LEU A 573 -16.67 28.74 -3.43
C LEU A 573 -17.48 29.97 -3.79
N ILE A 574 -18.73 30.04 -3.39
CA ILE A 574 -19.67 31.12 -3.70
C ILE A 574 -20.00 31.91 -2.44
N ALA A 575 -19.73 33.22 -2.45
CA ALA A 575 -20.26 34.17 -1.47
C ALA A 575 -21.53 34.82 -2.01
N SER A 576 -22.65 34.66 -1.26
CA SER A 576 -23.96 35.21 -1.65
C SER A 576 -24.15 36.68 -1.29
N GLY A 577 -23.25 37.26 -0.50
CA GLY A 577 -23.37 38.63 0.03
C GLY A 577 -24.31 38.76 1.25
N ALA A 578 -24.92 37.67 1.73
CA ALA A 578 -25.87 37.73 2.83
C ALA A 578 -25.22 38.11 4.17
N ARG A 579 -23.98 37.67 4.39
CA ARG A 579 -23.20 37.89 5.62
C ARG A 579 -21.76 38.20 5.27
N GLU A 580 -21.07 38.92 6.18
CA GLU A 580 -19.61 39.05 6.15
C GLU A 580 -18.96 37.88 6.89
N GLY A 581 -17.72 37.57 6.54
CA GLY A 581 -16.95 36.48 7.15
C GLY A 581 -15.89 35.94 6.22
N TYR A 582 -15.20 34.91 6.68
CA TYR A 582 -14.19 34.27 5.84
C TYR A 582 -14.85 33.40 4.76
N LEU A 583 -14.63 33.79 3.50
CA LEU A 583 -15.02 32.97 2.35
C LEU A 583 -14.10 31.73 2.22
N GLN A 584 -12.82 31.93 2.53
CA GLN A 584 -11.82 30.87 2.45
C GLN A 584 -10.79 31.04 3.58
N MET A 585 -10.46 29.98 4.27
CA MET A 585 -9.42 29.86 5.29
C MET A 585 -8.64 28.55 5.09
N GLY A 586 -7.34 28.58 5.32
CA GLY A 586 -6.45 27.44 5.15
C GLY A 586 -5.36 27.76 4.11
N PRO A 587 -4.61 26.75 3.62
CA PRO A 587 -4.84 25.29 3.75
C PRO A 587 -4.10 24.62 4.90
N ASN A 588 -3.39 25.34 5.76
CA ASN A 588 -2.55 24.78 6.84
C ASN A 588 -1.42 23.89 6.29
N ILE A 589 -0.51 24.49 5.52
CA ILE A 589 0.61 23.79 4.88
C ILE A 589 1.96 24.22 5.45
N PRO A 590 2.96 23.31 5.47
CA PRO A 590 4.33 23.70 5.77
C PRO A 590 4.94 24.47 4.59
N LEU A 591 5.71 25.50 4.92
CA LEU A 591 6.47 26.26 3.93
C LEU A 591 7.87 26.59 4.46
N LYS A 592 8.86 26.65 3.56
CA LYS A 592 10.21 27.12 3.87
C LYS A 592 10.23 28.66 4.05
N ALA A 593 11.30 29.17 4.66
CA ALA A 593 11.56 30.63 4.68
C ALA A 593 11.70 31.16 3.24
N GLY A 594 11.23 32.39 3.01
CA GLY A 594 11.29 33.03 1.69
C GLY A 594 10.14 33.99 1.45
N ARG A 595 10.11 34.58 0.26
CA ARG A 595 9.03 35.49 -0.19
C ARG A 595 8.02 34.75 -1.05
N PHE A 596 6.75 35.03 -0.80
CA PHE A 596 5.64 34.33 -1.46
C PHE A 596 4.58 35.34 -1.90
N LYS A 597 3.83 34.95 -2.94
CA LYS A 597 2.64 35.64 -3.41
C LYS A 597 1.47 34.64 -3.45
N ALA A 598 0.40 34.96 -2.74
CA ALA A 598 -0.89 34.28 -2.87
C ALA A 598 -1.81 35.09 -3.74
N SER A 599 -2.55 34.44 -4.66
CA SER A 599 -3.51 35.08 -5.56
C SER A 599 -4.84 34.34 -5.54
N TRP A 600 -5.93 35.09 -5.41
CA TRP A 600 -7.30 34.55 -5.41
C TRP A 600 -7.95 34.87 -6.76
N VAL A 601 -8.33 33.83 -7.48
CA VAL A 601 -8.85 33.91 -8.85
C VAL A 601 -10.34 33.60 -8.87
N GLY A 602 -11.14 34.45 -9.53
CA GLY A 602 -12.57 34.26 -9.58
C GLY A 602 -13.30 35.43 -10.24
N THR A 603 -14.60 35.54 -9.99
CA THR A 603 -15.46 36.58 -10.55
C THR A 603 -16.32 37.23 -9.47
N THR A 604 -16.65 38.52 -9.65
CA THR A 604 -17.53 39.26 -8.73
C THR A 604 -18.54 40.11 -9.53
N GLN A 605 -19.63 40.50 -8.85
CA GLN A 605 -20.61 41.44 -9.35
C GLN A 605 -20.36 42.87 -8.84
N ALA A 606 -19.30 43.08 -8.05
CA ALA A 606 -18.94 44.41 -7.54
C ALA A 606 -18.48 45.34 -8.66
N GLY A 607 -18.72 46.65 -8.50
CA GLY A 607 -18.21 47.70 -9.38
C GLY A 607 -16.72 47.95 -9.14
N VAL A 608 -16.02 48.47 -10.16
CA VAL A 608 -14.61 48.86 -10.03
C VAL A 608 -14.42 49.88 -8.91
N GLY A 609 -13.48 49.61 -8.00
CA GLY A 609 -13.21 50.45 -6.83
C GLY A 609 -14.04 50.09 -5.59
N GLU A 610 -15.01 49.17 -5.69
CA GLU A 610 -15.75 48.72 -4.52
C GLU A 610 -14.89 47.77 -3.66
N ALA A 611 -15.01 47.89 -2.33
CA ALA A 611 -14.32 47.05 -1.38
C ALA A 611 -14.89 45.62 -1.38
N LEU A 612 -14.08 44.64 -1.66
CA LEU A 612 -14.46 43.20 -1.56
C LEU A 612 -14.26 42.66 -0.15
N GLY A 613 -13.23 43.12 0.56
CA GLY A 613 -12.88 42.64 1.88
C GLY A 613 -11.40 42.78 2.17
N GLN A 614 -10.78 41.74 2.71
CA GLN A 614 -9.33 41.67 2.97
C GLN A 614 -8.78 40.28 2.81
N VAL A 615 -7.50 40.20 2.45
CA VAL A 615 -6.73 38.95 2.42
C VAL A 615 -5.64 38.96 3.49
N GLU A 616 -5.35 37.81 4.05
CA GLU A 616 -4.44 37.66 5.19
C GLU A 616 -3.54 36.40 5.00
N ALA A 617 -2.32 36.46 5.56
CA ALA A 617 -1.44 35.31 5.73
C ALA A 617 -1.12 35.15 7.23
N TRP A 618 -1.28 33.94 7.74
CA TRP A 618 -1.09 33.57 9.14
C TRP A 618 -0.17 32.35 9.25
N THR A 619 0.65 32.31 10.30
CA THR A 619 1.44 31.13 10.66
C THR A 619 1.04 30.61 12.02
N ASP A 620 1.03 29.27 12.17
CA ASP A 620 0.76 28.53 13.41
C ASP A 620 -0.59 28.89 14.07
N GLY A 621 -1.52 29.43 13.27
CA GLY A 621 -2.87 29.82 13.71
C GLY A 621 -2.96 31.12 14.49
N GLU A 622 -1.83 31.69 14.95
CA GLU A 622 -1.80 32.80 15.91
C GLU A 622 -1.02 34.04 15.41
N ARG A 623 -0.05 33.87 14.52
CA ARG A 623 0.81 34.98 14.04
C ARG A 623 0.37 35.48 12.68
N LEU A 624 -0.14 36.69 12.64
CA LEU A 624 -0.42 37.41 11.39
C LEU A 624 0.92 37.83 10.71
N VAL A 625 1.15 37.35 9.50
CA VAL A 625 2.35 37.66 8.71
C VAL A 625 2.11 38.84 7.81
N ALA A 626 0.95 38.87 7.12
CA ALA A 626 0.58 39.96 6.22
C ALA A 626 -0.95 40.11 6.13
N ARG A 627 -1.41 41.29 5.85
CA ARG A 627 -2.81 41.64 5.61
C ARG A 627 -2.92 42.76 4.57
N ARG A 628 -3.91 42.65 3.69
CA ARG A 628 -4.21 43.67 2.70
C ARG A 628 -5.72 43.78 2.47
N PRO A 629 -6.28 45.04 2.42
CA PRO A 629 -7.64 45.25 1.93
C PRO A 629 -7.68 44.98 0.42
N VAL A 630 -8.84 44.60 -0.10
CA VAL A 630 -9.05 44.21 -1.49
C VAL A 630 -10.18 45.07 -2.08
N PHE A 631 -9.88 45.74 -3.20
CA PHE A 631 -10.83 46.49 -4.00
C PHE A 631 -10.90 45.89 -5.40
N TYR A 632 -12.11 45.79 -5.97
CA TYR A 632 -12.26 45.23 -7.30
C TYR A 632 -11.66 46.14 -8.37
N GLY A 633 -10.92 45.56 -9.29
CA GLY A 633 -10.25 46.29 -10.39
C GLY A 633 -8.84 46.77 -10.08
N GLU A 634 -8.29 46.49 -8.90
CA GLU A 634 -6.89 46.82 -8.58
C GLU A 634 -5.88 45.99 -9.40
N PHE A 635 -6.27 44.77 -9.82
CA PHE A 635 -5.40 43.86 -10.55
C PHE A 635 -5.81 43.83 -12.01
N SER A 636 -4.85 44.07 -12.91
CA SER A 636 -5.13 44.27 -14.35
C SER A 636 -5.53 42.95 -15.05
N SER A 637 -6.52 42.97 -15.70
CA SER A 637 -7.23 42.62 -16.91
C SER A 637 -6.72 41.45 -17.77
N GLY A 638 -6.21 40.37 -17.27
CA GLY A 638 -5.96 39.19 -18.10
C GLY A 638 -6.49 37.93 -17.44
N ASP A 639 -6.14 37.75 -16.21
CA ASP A 639 -6.59 36.65 -15.37
C ASP A 639 -7.62 37.20 -14.40
N LYS A 640 -8.70 36.55 -14.17
CA LYS A 640 -9.79 36.89 -13.23
C LYS A 640 -9.29 36.98 -11.77
N VAL A 641 -8.20 37.74 -11.52
CA VAL A 641 -7.59 37.90 -10.20
C VAL A 641 -8.41 38.88 -9.37
N LEU A 642 -8.96 38.42 -8.27
CA LEU A 642 -9.73 39.21 -7.31
C LEU A 642 -8.84 39.86 -6.26
N ALA A 643 -7.79 39.18 -5.82
CA ALA A 643 -6.88 39.63 -4.78
C ALA A 643 -5.49 39.02 -4.93
N GLU A 644 -4.47 39.78 -4.50
CA GLU A 644 -3.10 39.28 -4.33
C GLU A 644 -2.53 39.73 -2.99
N LEU A 645 -1.75 38.87 -2.36
CA LEU A 645 -1.02 39.17 -1.14
C LEU A 645 0.41 38.66 -1.24
N THR A 646 1.38 39.57 -1.15
CA THR A 646 2.79 39.23 -1.02
C THR A 646 3.19 39.23 0.45
N PHE A 647 3.93 38.24 0.89
CA PHE A 647 4.40 38.10 2.28
C PHE A 647 5.77 37.43 2.32
N GLU A 648 6.48 37.63 3.45
CA GLU A 648 7.79 37.03 3.69
C GLU A 648 7.77 36.19 4.97
N LEU A 649 8.32 35.00 4.89
CA LEU A 649 8.54 34.09 6.03
C LEU A 649 10.03 34.14 6.37
N GLU A 650 10.36 34.69 7.54
CA GLU A 650 11.74 34.75 8.04
C GLU A 650 12.28 33.35 8.42
N GLU A 651 11.37 32.48 8.90
CA GLU A 651 11.66 31.11 9.32
C GLU A 651 10.67 30.13 8.66
N PRO A 652 11.06 28.84 8.49
CA PRO A 652 10.13 27.83 8.02
C PRO A 652 8.95 27.67 8.97
N THR A 653 7.74 27.55 8.44
CA THR A 653 6.52 27.26 9.21
C THR A 653 5.99 25.86 8.90
N THR A 654 5.37 25.23 9.87
CA THR A 654 4.65 23.97 9.68
C THR A 654 3.18 24.18 9.32
N ASN A 655 2.68 25.41 9.49
CA ASN A 655 1.25 25.71 9.38
C ASN A 655 1.02 27.12 8.83
N LEU A 656 1.14 27.26 7.50
CA LEU A 656 0.73 28.48 6.81
C LEU A 656 -0.74 28.43 6.47
N GLU A 657 -1.46 29.47 6.85
CA GLU A 657 -2.82 29.78 6.41
C GLU A 657 -2.84 31.07 5.61
N TYR A 658 -3.54 31.09 4.49
CA TYR A 658 -3.97 32.31 3.84
C TYR A 658 -5.49 32.35 3.76
N ARG A 659 -6.06 33.53 3.98
CA ARG A 659 -7.48 33.71 4.22
C ARG A 659 -8.05 34.85 3.36
N PHE A 660 -9.29 34.70 2.91
CA PHE A 660 -10.05 35.74 2.26
C PHE A 660 -11.32 36.05 3.07
N PHE A 661 -11.32 37.21 3.71
CA PHE A 661 -12.50 37.75 4.38
C PHE A 661 -13.28 38.62 3.40
N VAL A 662 -14.61 38.40 3.29
CA VAL A 662 -15.50 39.18 2.41
C VAL A 662 -16.48 39.99 3.23
N GLN A 663 -16.76 41.20 2.74
CA GLN A 663 -17.73 42.13 3.38
C GLN A 663 -19.16 41.73 3.06
N LYS A 664 -20.09 42.17 3.91
CA LYS A 664 -21.53 42.04 3.67
C LYS A 664 -21.92 42.81 2.39
N GLY A 665 -22.76 42.20 1.58
CA GLY A 665 -23.18 42.73 0.29
C GLY A 665 -22.36 42.26 -0.90
N VAL A 666 -21.14 41.75 -0.69
CA VAL A 666 -20.26 41.29 -1.74
C VAL A 666 -20.69 39.90 -2.25
N LYS A 667 -21.00 39.86 -3.55
CA LYS A 667 -21.31 38.62 -4.27
C LYS A 667 -20.11 38.26 -5.15
N LEU A 668 -19.48 37.11 -4.90
CA LEU A 668 -18.37 36.62 -5.70
C LEU A 668 -18.33 35.08 -5.78
N VAL A 669 -17.64 34.63 -6.84
CA VAL A 669 -17.32 33.20 -7.05
C VAL A 669 -15.81 33.10 -7.05
N LEU A 670 -15.26 32.43 -6.06
CA LEU A 670 -13.84 32.12 -5.95
C LEU A 670 -13.60 30.75 -6.61
N GLU A 671 -12.83 30.75 -7.69
CA GLU A 671 -12.59 29.55 -8.51
C GLU A 671 -11.32 28.81 -8.05
N ARG A 672 -10.26 29.60 -7.73
CA ARG A 672 -8.91 29.03 -7.50
C ARG A 672 -8.08 29.94 -6.61
N ILE A 673 -7.14 29.32 -5.88
CA ILE A 673 -6.11 30.05 -5.15
C ILE A 673 -4.74 29.56 -5.63
N ASN A 674 -3.85 30.51 -5.94
CA ASN A 674 -2.48 30.22 -6.32
C ASN A 674 -1.53 30.70 -5.23
N LEU A 675 -0.45 29.96 -4.98
CA LEU A 675 0.65 30.37 -4.12
C LEU A 675 1.95 30.13 -4.89
N GLU A 676 2.78 31.16 -5.00
CA GLU A 676 4.07 31.07 -5.67
C GLU A 676 5.17 31.77 -4.85
N SER A 677 6.40 31.24 -4.93
CA SER A 677 7.56 31.95 -4.39
C SER A 677 7.96 33.09 -5.33
N THR A 678 8.22 34.24 -4.75
CA THR A 678 8.79 35.41 -5.47
C THR A 678 10.26 35.52 -5.10
N ASN A 679 11.15 35.47 -6.10
CA ASN A 679 12.59 35.64 -5.91
C ASN A 679 12.95 37.05 -5.44
#